data_cef26530825a9d5b56a54c9cca590ad1
#
_entry.id   cef26530825a9d5b56a54c9cca590ad1
#
_cell.length_a   1.000
_cell.length_b   1.000
_cell.length_c   1.000
_cell.angle_alpha   90.00
_cell.angle_beta   90.00
_cell.angle_gamma   90.00
#
_symmetry.space_group_name_H-M   'P 1'
#
loop_
_entity.id
_entity.type
_entity.pdbx_description
1 polymer ?
#
loop_
_entity_poly.entity_id
_entity_poly.type
_entity_poly.pdbx_seq_one_letter_code
_entity_poly.pdbx_strand_id
1 'polypeptide(L)'
;MIYTDQVLLMKIILPLLLFIISSLTISAQTVEIRVNQAGYQANDKKKAVVLSQEPFSGEFVVKNADTGKVVSERLQARQLAASPWGGSFGYYYEVDLSTIKTPGTYRLVDKSSDLRSIKFVIGPYPAYQEDLLAFMRQQRCGYNPYLDAVCHTHDGRSFYGPMPDETFIDASGGWHDAGDQLKYLITASNATARMMLAYELEKAKFGDFVDDLGRDDRPNGIPDILDEAKWGLDWIHKLHPKSGQLFHQVADDRDHRGFKLPQNDNADYGWGANSYRPVYFADGKPQGLSQFKSRSTGVANIAGRSAAAMAMAYRIWKTDLKDTAFALKCLAAAEDLYAMGKRQEGFQQGNSFGAPYRYNEDTWADDMEYAAAELYKATRKPEYLADAKRYARLAGTTSWMEFEDSSMGEQMSRHYEMYPFTNVGHFALYPLVDAKTKRELASYYRSGIERIVARAKTNPYGVGVPFLWCSNNLVVAFITQVHLYELMTGDKKYHDAMIAHRDWLLGNNPWGTSMFEGIPANGEYPEDTHLPTVQLLKKQVRGGLVDGPIAASTYNGLIGLTLTKPDEFALFQPRDVVYHDDVGDYSTNEPTMDGTADAILVMAMFSRAGISRLSGPRVSSPHVSKGSSSNPDNRFTYVEGGITRGDKTSKRMALVFTGDEFAEGGTAIADALAKRNIKASFFLTGRFYRTRANRQIIERLKKDGHYLGPHSDAHLLYADWTDRNKTLVTRQQFERDLNDNFAAMRPFGIDRKQVPFFLPPYEWYNREIVDWSSAMGYQIVNFTPGTRSNADYMADDDKNYISSDDILQRIKDYEAKDPKGLNGFILLTHIGAGPKRTDKFFNHIGELVEWLKSKGYEPISVDELLK
;
A
#
# COMPACT_ATOMS: atom_id res chain seq x y z
N MET A 1 -55.90 -31.20 47.08
CA MET A 1 -54.53 -30.87 47.59
C MET A 1 -53.42 -31.59 46.81
N ILE A 2 -53.73 -32.24 45.66
CA ILE A 2 -52.70 -32.94 44.82
C ILE A 2 -52.44 -32.22 43.48
N TYR A 3 -53.20 -31.15 43.14
CA TYR A 3 -53.07 -30.41 41.85
C TYR A 3 -52.19 -29.18 41.93
N THR A 4 -51.83 -28.71 43.13
CA THR A 4 -51.04 -27.49 43.34
C THR A 4 -49.53 -27.77 43.35
N ASP A 5 -49.10 -28.99 43.66
CA ASP A 5 -47.66 -29.28 43.72
C ASP A 5 -47.03 -29.60 42.37
N GLN A 6 -47.79 -30.12 41.40
CA GLN A 6 -47.26 -30.37 40.05
C GLN A 6 -47.05 -29.10 39.22
N VAL A 7 -47.86 -28.05 39.44
CA VAL A 7 -47.74 -26.78 38.78
C VAL A 7 -46.56 -25.96 39.34
N LEU A 8 -46.24 -26.16 40.62
CA LEU A 8 -45.11 -25.51 41.27
C LEU A 8 -43.78 -26.13 40.81
N LEU A 9 -43.76 -27.46 40.65
CA LEU A 9 -42.57 -28.20 40.18
C LEU A 9 -42.27 -27.91 38.72
N MET A 10 -43.27 -27.77 37.83
CA MET A 10 -43.08 -27.34 36.44
C MET A 10 -42.63 -25.89 36.27
N LYS A 11 -43.00 -24.99 37.21
CA LYS A 11 -42.55 -23.57 37.19
C LYS A 11 -41.11 -23.38 37.67
N ILE A 12 -40.55 -24.33 38.38
CA ILE A 12 -39.15 -24.29 38.88
C ILE A 12 -38.22 -25.06 37.93
N ILE A 13 -38.66 -26.14 37.33
CA ILE A 13 -37.83 -26.96 36.44
C ILE A 13 -37.71 -26.34 35.02
N LEU A 14 -38.73 -25.69 34.49
CA LEU A 14 -38.69 -25.06 33.18
C LEU A 14 -37.73 -23.88 33.08
N PRO A 15 -37.63 -22.93 34.05
CA PRO A 15 -36.60 -21.93 34.09
C PRO A 15 -35.18 -22.45 34.31
N LEU A 16 -35.03 -23.54 35.11
CA LEU A 16 -33.72 -24.18 35.34
C LEU A 16 -33.23 -24.92 34.10
N LEU A 17 -34.09 -25.60 33.35
CA LEU A 17 -33.74 -26.18 32.06
C LEU A 17 -33.43 -25.12 31.00
N LEU A 18 -34.17 -24.02 30.95
CA LEU A 18 -33.84 -22.90 30.07
C LEU A 18 -32.55 -22.17 30.46
N PHE A 19 -32.17 -22.11 31.74
CA PHE A 19 -30.92 -21.55 32.22
C PHE A 19 -29.73 -22.51 31.97
N ILE A 20 -29.96 -23.83 31.96
CA ILE A 20 -28.94 -24.83 31.63
C ILE A 20 -28.74 -24.94 30.11
N ILE A 21 -29.78 -24.69 29.30
CA ILE A 21 -29.67 -24.67 27.83
C ILE A 21 -29.06 -23.35 27.31
N SER A 22 -29.21 -22.25 28.07
CA SER A 22 -28.58 -20.95 27.71
C SER A 22 -27.10 -20.83 28.08
N SER A 23 -26.52 -21.83 28.80
CA SER A 23 -25.10 -21.81 29.19
C SER A 23 -24.21 -22.78 28.42
N LEU A 24 -24.72 -23.44 27.40
CA LEU A 24 -23.93 -24.20 26.43
C LEU A 24 -23.90 -23.50 25.06
N THR A 25 -23.56 -22.22 25.05
CA THR A 25 -22.86 -21.69 23.88
C THR A 25 -21.47 -22.31 23.91
N ILE A 26 -21.29 -23.42 23.22
CA ILE A 26 -19.99 -23.86 22.77
C ILE A 26 -19.50 -22.68 21.90
N SER A 27 -18.70 -21.81 22.52
CA SER A 27 -17.91 -20.83 21.76
C SER A 27 -17.06 -21.66 20.84
N ALA A 28 -17.33 -21.60 19.55
CA ALA A 28 -16.49 -22.29 18.58
C ALA A 28 -15.06 -21.79 18.78
N GLN A 29 -14.15 -22.71 19.04
CA GLN A 29 -12.74 -22.41 19.20
C GLN A 29 -12.24 -21.61 17.99
N THR A 30 -11.70 -20.41 18.21
CA THR A 30 -11.10 -19.64 17.13
C THR A 30 -9.70 -20.15 16.87
N VAL A 31 -9.48 -20.61 15.65
CA VAL A 31 -8.18 -21.06 15.13
C VAL A 31 -7.91 -20.36 13.81
N GLU A 32 -6.73 -19.77 13.67
CA GLU A 32 -6.34 -18.99 12.50
C GLU A 32 -5.00 -19.45 11.94
N ILE A 33 -4.80 -19.29 10.64
CA ILE A 33 -3.54 -19.62 9.95
C ILE A 33 -2.94 -18.36 9.36
N ARG A 34 -1.69 -18.08 9.69
CA ARG A 34 -0.89 -16.99 9.15
C ARG A 34 0.17 -17.53 8.21
N VAL A 35 0.33 -16.88 7.06
CA VAL A 35 1.29 -17.22 6.00
C VAL A 35 1.84 -15.93 5.39
N ASN A 36 2.99 -16.01 4.74
CA ASN A 36 3.42 -14.94 3.85
C ASN A 36 2.49 -14.89 2.64
N GLN A 37 1.73 -13.82 2.50
CA GLN A 37 0.69 -13.64 1.49
C GLN A 37 1.25 -13.34 0.10
N ALA A 38 2.40 -12.66 0.03
CA ALA A 38 3.13 -12.45 -1.22
C ALA A 38 3.78 -13.75 -1.72
N GLY A 39 3.99 -14.70 -0.81
CA GLY A 39 4.50 -16.03 -1.10
C GLY A 39 5.94 -16.27 -0.68
N TYR A 40 6.49 -17.39 -1.13
CA TYR A 40 7.79 -17.90 -0.74
C TYR A 40 8.63 -18.24 -1.96
N GLN A 41 9.96 -18.08 -1.87
CA GLN A 41 10.85 -18.65 -2.88
C GLN A 41 10.89 -20.19 -2.76
N ALA A 42 11.19 -20.88 -3.85
CA ALA A 42 11.16 -22.36 -3.87
C ALA A 42 12.05 -23.01 -2.80
N ASN A 43 13.19 -22.40 -2.49
CA ASN A 43 14.19 -22.95 -1.57
C ASN A 43 14.16 -22.31 -0.16
N ASP A 44 13.26 -21.39 0.11
CA ASP A 44 13.11 -20.81 1.45
C ASP A 44 12.72 -21.87 2.48
N LYS A 45 13.10 -21.65 3.72
CA LYS A 45 12.46 -22.29 4.86
C LYS A 45 11.10 -21.64 5.07
N LYS A 46 10.07 -22.30 4.54
CA LYS A 46 8.70 -21.81 4.52
C LYS A 46 7.91 -22.31 5.71
N LYS A 47 7.24 -21.42 6.42
CA LYS A 47 6.39 -21.81 7.55
C LYS A 47 5.11 -21.02 7.59
N ALA A 48 4.05 -21.72 8.03
CA ALA A 48 2.83 -21.10 8.50
C ALA A 48 2.81 -21.11 10.02
N VAL A 49 2.19 -20.10 10.62
CA VAL A 49 1.88 -20.06 12.06
C VAL A 49 0.38 -20.27 12.24
N VAL A 50 0.02 -21.25 13.07
CA VAL A 50 -1.36 -21.46 13.49
C VAL A 50 -1.49 -20.92 14.91
N LEU A 51 -2.44 -20.02 15.13
CA LEU A 51 -2.75 -19.47 16.43
C LEU A 51 -4.12 -19.99 16.89
N SER A 52 -4.26 -20.34 18.16
CA SER A 52 -5.46 -20.93 18.73
C SER A 52 -5.70 -20.43 20.14
N GLN A 53 -6.98 -20.25 20.50
CA GLN A 53 -7.37 -19.87 21.86
C GLN A 53 -7.21 -21.03 22.84
N GLU A 54 -7.44 -22.25 22.41
CA GLU A 54 -7.35 -23.49 23.17
C GLU A 54 -6.32 -24.45 22.55
N PRO A 55 -5.88 -25.51 23.25
CA PRO A 55 -4.98 -26.50 22.66
C PRO A 55 -5.54 -27.05 21.34
N PHE A 56 -4.71 -27.06 20.31
CA PHE A 56 -5.09 -27.48 18.96
C PHE A 56 -4.21 -28.62 18.47
N SER A 57 -4.80 -29.60 17.83
CA SER A 57 -4.09 -30.68 17.14
C SER A 57 -4.66 -30.84 15.74
N GLY A 58 -4.03 -30.22 14.75
CA GLY A 58 -4.44 -30.26 13.35
C GLY A 58 -3.50 -31.08 12.48
N GLU A 59 -4.07 -31.74 11.48
CA GLU A 59 -3.35 -32.42 10.42
C GLU A 59 -3.60 -31.70 9.10
N PHE A 60 -2.56 -31.10 8.56
CA PHE A 60 -2.67 -30.25 7.39
C PHE A 60 -2.23 -30.94 6.11
N VAL A 61 -2.75 -30.44 5.00
CA VAL A 61 -2.26 -30.69 3.64
C VAL A 61 -2.18 -29.39 2.87
N VAL A 62 -1.24 -29.33 1.93
CA VAL A 62 -1.20 -28.21 0.97
C VAL A 62 -2.00 -28.62 -0.27
N LYS A 63 -2.94 -27.76 -0.65
CA LYS A 63 -3.71 -27.90 -1.90
C LYS A 63 -3.31 -26.84 -2.89
N ASN A 64 -3.18 -27.22 -4.15
CA ASN A 64 -3.13 -26.25 -5.23
C ASN A 64 -4.46 -25.48 -5.26
N ALA A 65 -4.40 -24.15 -5.23
CA ALA A 65 -5.57 -23.30 -5.02
C ALA A 65 -6.52 -23.22 -6.23
N ASP A 66 -6.01 -23.55 -7.43
CA ASP A 66 -6.76 -23.48 -8.68
C ASP A 66 -7.42 -24.82 -9.01
N THR A 67 -6.72 -25.93 -8.75
CA THR A 67 -7.21 -27.28 -9.09
C THR A 67 -7.81 -28.03 -7.91
N GLY A 68 -7.60 -27.59 -6.67
CA GLY A 68 -7.98 -28.29 -5.44
C GLY A 68 -7.16 -29.55 -5.13
N LYS A 69 -6.18 -29.90 -5.99
CA LYS A 69 -5.36 -31.11 -5.84
C LYS A 69 -4.45 -30.99 -4.64
N VAL A 70 -4.39 -32.03 -3.80
CA VAL A 70 -3.41 -32.17 -2.72
C VAL A 70 -2.03 -32.38 -3.33
N VAL A 71 -1.04 -31.60 -2.86
CA VAL A 71 0.34 -31.58 -3.38
C VAL A 71 1.39 -31.91 -2.32
N SER A 72 0.99 -32.05 -1.05
CA SER A 72 1.89 -32.42 0.05
C SER A 72 1.50 -33.76 0.67
N GLU A 73 2.46 -34.37 1.36
CA GLU A 73 2.15 -35.33 2.41
C GLU A 73 1.43 -34.64 3.57
N ARG A 74 1.07 -35.39 4.60
CA ARG A 74 0.50 -34.87 5.84
C ARG A 74 1.51 -34.02 6.58
N LEU A 75 1.11 -32.80 6.94
CA LEU A 75 1.92 -31.87 7.72
C LEU A 75 1.33 -31.75 9.13
N GLN A 76 2.21 -31.84 10.14
CA GLN A 76 1.78 -31.72 11.54
C GLN A 76 2.01 -30.31 12.05
N ALA A 77 1.05 -29.79 12.81
CA ALA A 77 1.24 -28.58 13.58
C ALA A 77 2.12 -28.87 14.81
N ARG A 78 3.33 -28.33 14.82
CA ARG A 78 4.27 -28.46 15.95
C ARG A 78 4.05 -27.29 16.92
N GLN A 79 3.66 -27.59 18.14
CA GLN A 79 3.47 -26.55 19.16
C GLN A 79 4.79 -25.82 19.41
N LEU A 80 4.75 -24.51 19.42
CA LEU A 80 5.83 -23.64 19.82
C LEU A 80 5.81 -23.47 21.35
N ALA A 81 6.95 -23.11 21.95
CA ALA A 81 6.98 -22.74 23.34
C ALA A 81 6.00 -21.58 23.62
N ALA A 82 5.43 -21.52 24.83
CA ALA A 82 4.48 -20.50 25.20
C ALA A 82 5.01 -19.10 24.83
N SER A 83 4.22 -18.39 24.08
CA SER A 83 4.57 -17.03 23.68
C SER A 83 4.37 -16.06 24.83
N PRO A 84 5.29 -15.15 25.11
CA PRO A 84 5.11 -14.09 26.09
C PRO A 84 4.11 -13.02 25.64
N TRP A 85 3.62 -13.10 24.39
CA TRP A 85 2.83 -12.04 23.75
C TRP A 85 1.46 -11.82 24.38
N GLY A 86 0.85 -12.84 25.02
CA GLY A 86 -0.47 -12.71 25.63
C GLY A 86 -1.57 -12.45 24.60
N GLY A 87 -2.66 -11.83 25.04
CA GLY A 87 -3.84 -11.59 24.20
C GLY A 87 -4.82 -12.77 24.18
N SER A 88 -5.69 -12.81 23.17
CA SER A 88 -6.75 -13.83 23.09
C SER A 88 -6.27 -15.21 22.69
N PHE A 89 -5.09 -15.33 22.09
CA PHE A 89 -4.53 -16.60 21.63
C PHE A 89 -3.41 -17.06 22.53
N GLY A 90 -3.63 -18.17 23.24
CA GLY A 90 -2.65 -18.76 24.17
C GLY A 90 -1.73 -19.80 23.53
N TYR A 91 -2.05 -20.30 22.35
CA TYR A 91 -1.36 -21.42 21.72
C TYR A 91 -0.91 -21.07 20.30
N TYR A 92 0.36 -21.37 20.01
CA TYR A 92 0.97 -21.13 18.71
C TYR A 92 1.61 -22.42 18.21
N TYR A 93 1.43 -22.68 16.91
CA TYR A 93 1.97 -23.87 16.24
C TYR A 93 2.65 -23.47 14.94
N GLU A 94 3.71 -24.18 14.60
CA GLU A 94 4.39 -24.05 13.32
C GLU A 94 4.02 -25.22 12.41
N VAL A 95 3.68 -24.93 11.15
CA VAL A 95 3.54 -25.92 10.10
C VAL A 95 4.64 -25.67 9.06
N ASP A 96 5.53 -26.65 8.86
CA ASP A 96 6.64 -26.56 7.91
C ASP A 96 6.14 -26.84 6.48
N LEU A 97 6.25 -25.84 5.61
CA LEU A 97 5.87 -25.89 4.19
C LEU A 97 7.09 -26.07 3.27
N SER A 98 8.31 -26.24 3.81
CA SER A 98 9.58 -26.18 3.06
C SER A 98 9.73 -27.28 2.00
N THR A 99 8.98 -28.37 2.12
CA THR A 99 8.94 -29.46 1.13
C THR A 99 8.26 -29.07 -0.18
N ILE A 100 7.42 -28.04 -0.17
CA ILE A 100 6.70 -27.56 -1.36
C ILE A 100 7.61 -26.62 -2.12
N LYS A 101 8.14 -27.07 -3.25
CA LYS A 101 9.10 -26.33 -4.10
C LYS A 101 8.56 -25.96 -5.46
N THR A 102 7.50 -26.65 -5.91
CA THR A 102 6.93 -26.41 -7.24
C THR A 102 6.28 -25.02 -7.30
N PRO A 103 6.60 -24.20 -8.31
CA PRO A 103 5.90 -22.92 -8.50
C PRO A 103 4.39 -23.09 -8.68
N GLY A 104 3.61 -22.20 -8.07
CA GLY A 104 2.15 -22.23 -8.13
C GLY A 104 1.47 -21.50 -7.00
N THR A 105 0.14 -21.51 -7.01
CA THR A 105 -0.70 -20.89 -5.96
C THR A 105 -1.30 -21.99 -5.07
N TYR A 106 -1.20 -21.81 -3.78
CA TYR A 106 -1.52 -22.83 -2.79
C TYR A 106 -2.34 -22.31 -1.61
N ARG A 107 -2.93 -23.24 -0.86
CA ARG A 107 -3.51 -23.03 0.47
C ARG A 107 -3.08 -24.17 1.40
N LEU A 108 -2.83 -23.84 2.65
CA LEU A 108 -2.74 -24.79 3.74
C LEU A 108 -4.16 -25.07 4.23
N VAL A 109 -4.54 -26.35 4.35
CA VAL A 109 -5.91 -26.77 4.70
C VAL A 109 -5.82 -27.83 5.80
N ASP A 110 -6.57 -27.65 6.89
CA ASP A 110 -6.77 -28.71 7.87
C ASP A 110 -7.67 -29.80 7.30
N LYS A 111 -7.33 -31.07 7.57
CA LYS A 111 -8.04 -32.21 7.01
C LYS A 111 -9.36 -32.52 7.73
N SER A 112 -9.47 -32.08 8.96
CA SER A 112 -10.59 -32.41 9.85
C SER A 112 -11.65 -31.32 9.94
N SER A 113 -11.34 -30.12 9.41
CA SER A 113 -12.23 -28.96 9.48
C SER A 113 -12.17 -28.13 8.19
N ASP A 114 -12.97 -27.06 8.13
CA ASP A 114 -12.94 -26.08 7.04
C ASP A 114 -11.81 -25.04 7.19
N LEU A 115 -10.94 -25.19 8.21
CA LEU A 115 -9.84 -24.28 8.48
C LEU A 115 -8.82 -24.29 7.31
N ARG A 116 -8.57 -23.12 6.77
CA ARG A 116 -7.66 -22.94 5.65
C ARG A 116 -6.97 -21.59 5.68
N SER A 117 -5.73 -21.54 5.22
CA SER A 117 -5.04 -20.26 5.02
C SER A 117 -5.67 -19.46 3.87
N ILE A 118 -5.34 -18.19 3.81
CA ILE A 118 -5.42 -17.42 2.56
C ILE A 118 -4.53 -18.08 1.48
N LYS A 119 -4.65 -17.64 0.23
CA LYS A 119 -3.76 -18.09 -0.85
C LYS A 119 -2.35 -17.56 -0.64
N PHE A 120 -1.36 -18.37 -0.96
CA PHE A 120 0.04 -17.95 -1.05
C PHE A 120 0.69 -18.53 -2.31
N VAL A 121 1.73 -17.86 -2.80
CA VAL A 121 2.43 -18.26 -4.02
C VAL A 121 3.77 -18.92 -3.65
N ILE A 122 4.20 -19.90 -4.42
CA ILE A 122 5.61 -20.34 -4.45
C ILE A 122 6.20 -19.89 -5.77
N GLY A 123 7.21 -19.05 -5.71
CA GLY A 123 7.85 -18.43 -6.86
C GLY A 123 8.41 -17.05 -6.54
N PRO A 124 9.14 -16.44 -7.50
CA PRO A 124 9.64 -15.09 -7.32
C PRO A 124 8.49 -14.07 -7.27
N TYR A 125 8.67 -13.00 -6.51
CA TYR A 125 7.69 -11.94 -6.40
C TYR A 125 7.46 -11.23 -7.73
N PRO A 126 6.28 -10.64 -7.93
CA PRO A 126 6.09 -9.56 -8.89
C PRO A 126 7.06 -8.40 -8.60
N ALA A 127 7.06 -7.40 -9.47
CA ALA A 127 7.92 -6.23 -9.34
C ALA A 127 7.40 -5.25 -8.25
N TYR A 128 7.27 -5.71 -7.03
CA TYR A 128 6.77 -4.87 -5.91
C TYR A 128 7.67 -3.66 -5.64
N GLN A 129 8.96 -3.71 -5.95
CA GLN A 129 9.84 -2.55 -5.85
C GLN A 129 9.38 -1.37 -6.73
N GLU A 130 8.67 -1.62 -7.83
CA GLU A 130 8.08 -0.56 -8.66
C GLU A 130 6.86 0.10 -7.98
N ASP A 131 6.09 -0.67 -7.22
CA ASP A 131 5.01 -0.12 -6.39
C ASP A 131 5.57 0.80 -5.28
N LEU A 132 6.72 0.41 -4.68
CA LEU A 132 7.39 1.25 -3.68
C LEU A 132 7.94 2.55 -4.30
N LEU A 133 8.48 2.49 -5.51
CA LEU A 133 8.88 3.69 -6.25
C LEU A 133 7.68 4.59 -6.58
N ALA A 134 6.51 4.01 -6.84
CA ALA A 134 5.28 4.80 -7.04
C ALA A 134 4.88 5.55 -5.76
N PHE A 135 5.04 4.93 -4.58
CA PHE A 135 4.85 5.61 -3.30
C PHE A 135 5.85 6.77 -3.12
N MET A 136 7.14 6.57 -3.44
CA MET A 136 8.14 7.65 -3.38
C MET A 136 7.70 8.85 -4.23
N ARG A 137 7.21 8.61 -5.46
CA ARG A 137 6.71 9.68 -6.33
C ARG A 137 5.50 10.41 -5.76
N GLN A 138 4.65 9.73 -5.00
CA GLN A 138 3.53 10.37 -4.29
C GLN A 138 4.02 11.32 -3.19
N GLN A 139 5.15 11.03 -2.56
CA GLN A 139 5.72 11.89 -1.52
C GLN A 139 6.50 13.09 -2.09
N ARG A 140 6.67 13.21 -3.40
CA ARG A 140 7.40 14.35 -4.00
C ARG A 140 6.80 15.69 -3.59
N CYS A 141 7.64 16.59 -3.11
CA CYS A 141 7.38 18.01 -2.95
C CYS A 141 7.78 18.74 -4.25
N GLY A 142 7.09 19.79 -4.64
CA GLY A 142 7.16 20.35 -5.97
C GLY A 142 6.13 19.68 -6.88
N TYR A 143 6.49 19.19 -8.05
CA TYR A 143 5.55 18.46 -8.89
C TYR A 143 5.33 17.05 -8.36
N ASN A 144 4.10 16.74 -8.03
CA ASN A 144 3.65 15.43 -7.57
C ASN A 144 2.85 14.73 -8.69
N PRO A 145 3.40 13.69 -9.33
CA PRO A 145 2.74 13.04 -10.47
C PRO A 145 1.48 12.26 -10.08
N TYR A 146 1.35 11.84 -8.81
CA TYR A 146 0.18 11.13 -8.32
C TYR A 146 -1.04 12.05 -8.14
N LEU A 147 -0.81 13.28 -7.71
CA LEU A 147 -1.83 14.32 -7.55
C LEU A 147 -1.99 15.18 -8.80
N ASP A 148 -1.05 15.08 -9.76
CA ASP A 148 -0.89 15.98 -10.90
C ASP A 148 -0.96 17.46 -10.45
N ALA A 149 -0.19 17.80 -9.43
CA ALA A 149 -0.22 19.10 -8.78
C ALA A 149 1.17 19.55 -8.36
N VAL A 150 1.33 20.86 -8.20
CA VAL A 150 2.57 21.46 -7.69
C VAL A 150 2.30 22.01 -6.29
N CYS A 151 3.24 21.79 -5.37
CA CYS A 151 3.16 22.28 -4.00
C CYS A 151 4.44 22.98 -3.56
N HIS A 152 4.36 23.78 -2.48
CA HIS A 152 5.49 24.36 -1.74
C HIS A 152 6.55 25.06 -2.58
N THR A 153 6.12 25.81 -3.57
CA THR A 153 7.04 26.55 -4.48
C THR A 153 7.77 27.70 -3.82
N HIS A 154 7.38 28.08 -2.59
CA HIS A 154 7.97 29.15 -1.79
C HIS A 154 8.86 28.66 -0.63
N ASP A 155 9.22 27.36 -0.60
CA ASP A 155 10.20 26.86 0.37
C ASP A 155 11.58 27.46 0.08
N GLY A 156 12.27 28.21 0.93
CA GLY A 156 11.75 28.71 2.19
C GLY A 156 12.61 29.86 2.74
N ARG A 157 12.40 30.20 4.02
CA ARG A 157 13.16 31.26 4.71
C ARG A 157 14.07 30.67 5.77
N SER A 158 15.34 31.08 5.75
CA SER A 158 16.40 30.48 6.58
C SER A 158 16.40 30.96 8.01
N PHE A 159 16.84 30.07 8.91
CA PHE A 159 17.17 30.34 10.31
C PHE A 159 18.51 29.71 10.69
N TYR A 160 19.20 30.30 11.66
CA TYR A 160 20.46 29.86 12.24
C TYR A 160 21.67 29.89 11.28
N GLY A 161 21.52 30.44 10.08
CA GLY A 161 22.58 30.49 9.10
C GLY A 161 23.54 31.67 9.29
N PRO A 162 24.61 31.70 8.47
CA PRO A 162 25.52 32.86 8.43
C PRO A 162 24.93 34.11 7.70
N MET A 163 23.76 33.91 7.05
CA MET A 163 22.96 34.98 6.46
C MET A 163 21.95 35.50 7.51
N PRO A 164 21.38 36.71 7.30
CA PRO A 164 20.28 37.16 8.13
C PRO A 164 19.15 36.15 8.16
N ASP A 165 18.53 35.92 9.33
CA ASP A 165 17.33 35.09 9.43
C ASP A 165 16.26 35.61 8.45
N GLU A 166 15.42 34.71 7.98
CA GLU A 166 14.37 34.91 6.96
C GLU A 166 14.91 35.21 5.54
N THR A 167 16.22 35.09 5.30
CA THR A 167 16.74 35.10 3.92
C THR A 167 16.15 33.94 3.10
N PHE A 168 15.67 34.24 1.89
CA PHE A 168 15.10 33.21 1.01
C PHE A 168 16.19 32.23 0.55
N ILE A 169 15.89 30.95 0.68
CA ILE A 169 16.68 29.83 0.19
C ILE A 169 15.74 28.93 -0.62
N ASP A 170 16.07 28.60 -1.87
CA ASP A 170 15.30 27.63 -2.65
C ASP A 170 15.52 26.23 -2.08
N ALA A 171 14.54 25.79 -1.29
CA ALA A 171 14.45 24.44 -0.72
C ALA A 171 13.24 23.67 -1.28
N SER A 172 12.68 24.10 -2.40
CA SER A 172 11.61 23.39 -3.11
C SER A 172 12.11 22.06 -3.68
N GLY A 173 11.26 21.05 -3.79
CA GLY A 173 11.65 19.70 -4.17
C GLY A 173 11.88 18.79 -2.97
N GLY A 174 12.48 17.61 -3.19
CA GLY A 174 12.60 16.56 -2.19
C GLY A 174 11.28 15.83 -1.96
N TRP A 175 11.13 15.17 -0.82
CA TRP A 175 9.93 14.42 -0.45
C TRP A 175 9.39 14.89 0.89
N HIS A 176 8.07 14.84 1.04
CA HIS A 176 7.40 14.90 2.32
C HIS A 176 7.74 13.63 3.10
N ASP A 177 7.83 13.74 4.42
CA ASP A 177 8.35 12.64 5.25
C ASP A 177 7.38 11.46 5.36
N ALA A 178 6.11 11.74 5.65
CA ALA A 178 5.09 10.71 5.87
C ALA A 178 3.69 11.23 5.52
N GLY A 179 2.74 11.23 6.47
CA GLY A 179 1.42 11.85 6.32
C GLY A 179 1.42 13.38 6.49
N ASP A 180 2.49 13.92 7.02
CA ASP A 180 2.75 15.37 7.12
C ASP A 180 3.47 15.92 5.88
N GLN A 181 3.75 17.22 5.90
CA GLN A 181 4.41 17.93 4.79
C GLN A 181 5.84 18.37 5.12
N LEU A 182 6.40 17.94 6.26
CA LEU A 182 7.79 18.24 6.62
C LEU A 182 8.76 17.57 5.66
N LYS A 183 9.98 18.14 5.56
CA LYS A 183 11.05 17.54 4.76
C LYS A 183 12.36 17.57 5.56
N TYR A 184 13.02 16.44 5.61
CA TYR A 184 14.27 16.27 6.36
C TYR A 184 15.40 15.81 5.44
N LEU A 185 16.56 16.47 5.55
CA LEU A 185 17.74 16.03 4.81
C LEU A 185 18.22 14.66 5.29
N ILE A 186 18.04 14.37 6.56
CA ILE A 186 18.45 13.10 7.19
C ILE A 186 17.78 11.89 6.51
N THR A 187 16.46 11.92 6.32
CA THR A 187 15.70 10.84 5.68
C THR A 187 15.87 10.85 4.15
N ALA A 188 15.81 12.02 3.55
CA ALA A 188 15.94 12.15 2.08
C ALA A 188 17.33 11.74 1.56
N SER A 189 18.41 12.07 2.26
CA SER A 189 19.77 11.64 1.86
C SER A 189 19.97 10.13 2.04
N ASN A 190 19.37 9.53 3.08
CA ASN A 190 19.33 8.09 3.25
C ASN A 190 18.55 7.42 2.11
N ALA A 191 17.32 7.83 1.86
CA ALA A 191 16.48 7.29 0.78
C ALA A 191 17.19 7.34 -0.58
N THR A 192 17.83 8.48 -0.89
CA THR A 192 18.62 8.66 -2.11
C THR A 192 19.77 7.65 -2.22
N ALA A 193 20.54 7.47 -1.14
CA ALA A 193 21.65 6.50 -1.11
C ALA A 193 21.14 5.05 -1.19
N ARG A 194 20.01 4.73 -0.52
CA ARG A 194 19.41 3.38 -0.51
C ARG A 194 18.87 2.99 -1.89
N MET A 195 18.22 3.88 -2.60
CA MET A 195 17.78 3.62 -3.98
C MET A 195 18.98 3.33 -4.90
N MET A 196 20.05 4.10 -4.78
CA MET A 196 21.27 3.83 -5.57
C MET A 196 21.98 2.53 -5.15
N LEU A 197 21.97 2.17 -3.87
CA LEU A 197 22.47 0.88 -3.40
C LEU A 197 21.64 -0.28 -3.96
N ALA A 198 20.30 -0.17 -3.94
CA ALA A 198 19.41 -1.17 -4.51
C ALA A 198 19.66 -1.34 -6.02
N TYR A 199 19.85 -0.24 -6.74
CA TYR A 199 20.25 -0.28 -8.14
C TYR A 199 21.58 -1.00 -8.36
N GLU A 200 22.61 -0.68 -7.58
CA GLU A 200 23.94 -1.33 -7.74
C GLU A 200 23.90 -2.83 -7.47
N LEU A 201 23.11 -3.28 -6.48
CA LEU A 201 23.02 -4.68 -6.09
C LEU A 201 22.09 -5.50 -7.00
N GLU A 202 20.98 -4.92 -7.44
CA GLU A 202 19.91 -5.62 -8.15
C GLU A 202 19.56 -4.95 -9.50
N LYS A 203 20.55 -4.43 -10.20
CA LYS A 203 20.39 -3.62 -11.42
C LYS A 203 19.40 -4.19 -12.44
N ALA A 204 19.37 -5.52 -12.62
CA ALA A 204 18.48 -6.20 -13.57
C ALA A 204 17.00 -6.23 -13.12
N LYS A 205 16.70 -5.74 -11.94
CA LYS A 205 15.35 -5.70 -11.35
C LYS A 205 14.62 -4.36 -11.50
N PHE A 206 15.30 -3.35 -12.07
CA PHE A 206 14.74 -2.01 -12.24
C PHE A 206 14.57 -1.68 -13.71
N GLY A 207 13.37 -1.26 -14.07
CA GLY A 207 12.98 -0.88 -15.43
C GLY A 207 12.99 0.63 -15.64
N ASP A 208 12.63 1.01 -16.87
CA ASP A 208 12.43 2.39 -17.31
C ASP A 208 11.01 2.46 -17.86
N PHE A 209 10.08 2.97 -17.06
CA PHE A 209 8.64 3.00 -17.35
C PHE A 209 8.04 4.40 -17.31
N VAL A 210 8.67 5.32 -16.59
CA VAL A 210 8.22 6.70 -16.42
C VAL A 210 9.28 7.67 -16.93
N ASP A 211 8.90 8.94 -17.08
CA ASP A 211 9.89 10.00 -17.32
C ASP A 211 10.43 10.58 -15.99
N ASP A 212 11.35 11.53 -16.09
CA ASP A 212 11.96 12.23 -14.97
C ASP A 212 10.94 12.94 -14.04
N LEU A 213 9.76 13.29 -14.58
CA LEU A 213 8.65 13.81 -13.79
C LEU A 213 7.79 12.71 -13.16
N GLY A 214 8.08 11.43 -13.42
CA GLY A 214 7.32 10.31 -12.90
C GLY A 214 6.00 10.03 -13.63
N ARG A 215 5.86 10.50 -14.87
CA ARG A 215 4.66 10.28 -15.70
C ARG A 215 4.72 8.94 -16.40
N ASP A 216 3.68 8.15 -16.25
CA ASP A 216 3.58 6.79 -16.78
C ASP A 216 3.70 6.70 -18.31
N ASP A 217 4.20 5.54 -18.78
CA ASP A 217 4.34 5.18 -20.19
C ASP A 217 5.23 6.13 -21.03
N ARG A 218 6.17 6.79 -20.35
CA ARG A 218 7.14 7.71 -20.95
C ARG A 218 8.57 7.38 -20.57
N PRO A 219 9.10 6.21 -20.96
CA PRO A 219 10.47 5.86 -20.65
C PRO A 219 11.44 6.91 -21.25
N ASN A 220 12.44 7.29 -20.47
CA ASN A 220 13.39 8.34 -20.84
C ASN A 220 14.82 7.83 -21.08
N GLY A 221 15.03 6.51 -20.98
CA GLY A 221 16.33 5.86 -21.11
C GLY A 221 17.10 5.72 -19.80
N ILE A 222 16.51 6.14 -18.67
CA ILE A 222 17.06 6.04 -17.33
C ILE A 222 16.16 5.10 -16.50
N PRO A 223 16.71 4.11 -15.77
CA PRO A 223 15.90 3.32 -14.86
C PRO A 223 15.15 4.18 -13.84
N ASP A 224 13.87 3.91 -13.62
CA ASP A 224 12.96 4.69 -12.77
C ASP A 224 13.51 4.96 -11.37
N ILE A 225 14.24 4.00 -10.79
CA ILE A 225 14.90 4.15 -9.50
C ILE A 225 16.00 5.23 -9.52
N LEU A 226 16.67 5.43 -10.64
CA LEU A 226 17.68 6.48 -10.79
C LEU A 226 17.06 7.84 -11.06
N ASP A 227 15.92 7.91 -11.73
CA ASP A 227 15.13 9.15 -11.83
C ASP A 227 14.65 9.59 -10.45
N GLU A 228 14.17 8.65 -9.64
CA GLU A 228 13.74 8.96 -8.27
C GLU A 228 14.92 9.33 -7.37
N ALA A 229 16.06 8.63 -7.46
CA ALA A 229 17.28 9.02 -6.75
C ALA A 229 17.76 10.40 -7.17
N LYS A 230 17.64 10.76 -8.47
CA LYS A 230 18.01 12.08 -8.96
C LYS A 230 17.14 13.19 -8.36
N TRP A 231 15.85 12.95 -8.13
CA TRP A 231 14.97 13.88 -7.42
C TRP A 231 15.54 14.26 -6.05
N GLY A 232 16.03 13.27 -5.31
CA GLY A 232 16.71 13.49 -4.03
C GLY A 232 18.05 14.20 -4.17
N LEU A 233 18.89 13.82 -5.15
CA LEU A 233 20.17 14.45 -5.40
C LEU A 233 20.03 15.94 -5.75
N ASP A 234 19.05 16.27 -6.57
CA ASP A 234 18.76 17.66 -6.93
C ASP A 234 18.32 18.48 -5.71
N TRP A 235 17.56 17.88 -4.80
CA TRP A 235 17.19 18.54 -3.55
C TRP A 235 18.36 18.69 -2.58
N ILE A 236 19.24 17.69 -2.46
CA ILE A 236 20.48 17.83 -1.66
C ILE A 236 21.32 18.99 -2.20
N HIS A 237 21.42 19.17 -3.53
CA HIS A 237 22.10 20.32 -4.10
C HIS A 237 21.46 21.68 -3.73
N LYS A 238 20.14 21.74 -3.57
CA LYS A 238 19.45 22.95 -3.10
C LYS A 238 19.72 23.24 -1.64
N LEU A 239 19.78 22.19 -0.80
CA LEU A 239 20.12 22.33 0.61
C LEU A 239 21.62 22.53 0.87
N HIS A 240 22.46 22.29 -0.15
CA HIS A 240 23.89 22.60 -0.17
C HIS A 240 24.20 23.59 -1.31
N PRO A 241 23.68 24.83 -1.24
CA PRO A 241 23.73 25.78 -2.36
C PRO A 241 25.11 26.32 -2.63
N LYS A 242 25.98 26.32 -1.63
CA LYS A 242 27.37 26.84 -1.70
C LYS A 242 28.27 26.03 -0.77
N SER A 243 29.55 26.00 -1.10
CA SER A 243 30.56 25.41 -0.23
C SER A 243 30.46 25.97 1.21
N GLY A 244 30.46 25.05 2.17
CA GLY A 244 30.33 25.34 3.60
C GLY A 244 28.94 25.73 4.06
N GLN A 245 27.89 25.62 3.24
CA GLN A 245 26.50 25.86 3.63
C GLN A 245 25.71 24.56 3.52
N LEU A 246 24.97 24.20 4.56
CA LEU A 246 24.10 23.05 4.57
C LEU A 246 22.84 23.36 5.36
N PHE A 247 21.68 23.05 4.81
CA PHE A 247 20.39 23.13 5.49
C PHE A 247 19.89 21.71 5.76
N HIS A 248 19.15 21.49 6.85
CA HIS A 248 18.83 20.13 7.27
C HIS A 248 17.34 19.80 7.35
N GLN A 249 16.48 20.83 7.36
CA GLN A 249 15.03 20.61 7.50
C GLN A 249 14.26 21.76 6.89
N VAL A 250 13.09 21.45 6.32
CA VAL A 250 12.08 22.41 5.86
C VAL A 250 10.79 22.13 6.63
N ALA A 251 10.16 23.20 7.13
CA ALA A 251 9.02 23.19 8.04
C ALA A 251 9.38 22.65 9.45
N ASP A 252 8.42 22.53 10.32
CA ASP A 252 8.53 22.01 11.69
C ASP A 252 7.15 21.52 12.18
N ASP A 253 7.06 21.10 13.45
CA ASP A 253 5.86 20.52 14.06
C ASP A 253 4.59 21.40 14.04
N ARG A 254 4.65 22.65 13.54
CA ARG A 254 3.47 23.46 13.21
C ARG A 254 2.68 22.88 12.03
N ASP A 255 3.31 22.02 11.24
CA ASP A 255 2.67 21.34 10.11
C ASP A 255 1.65 20.28 10.56
N HIS A 256 1.82 19.66 11.73
CA HIS A 256 0.96 18.59 12.25
C HIS A 256 -0.43 19.07 12.71
N ARG A 257 -1.15 19.80 11.85
CA ARG A 257 -2.48 20.35 12.16
C ARG A 257 -3.55 19.82 11.24
N GLY A 258 -3.83 18.53 11.38
CA GLY A 258 -4.84 17.81 10.59
C GLY A 258 -4.37 17.50 9.17
N PHE A 259 -5.18 16.71 8.47
CA PHE A 259 -4.88 16.32 7.10
C PHE A 259 -5.09 17.44 6.09
N LYS A 260 -4.13 17.62 5.20
CA LYS A 260 -4.18 18.56 4.09
C LYS A 260 -3.39 18.00 2.90
N LEU A 261 -3.93 18.14 1.70
CA LEU A 261 -3.18 17.79 0.51
C LEU A 261 -2.02 18.78 0.31
N PRO A 262 -0.86 18.35 -0.19
CA PRO A 262 0.33 19.21 -0.30
C PRO A 262 0.09 20.52 -1.09
N GLN A 263 -0.70 20.47 -2.17
CA GLN A 263 -1.06 21.65 -2.95
C GLN A 263 -2.05 22.59 -2.24
N ASN A 264 -2.68 22.13 -1.15
CA ASN A 264 -3.64 22.87 -0.36
C ASN A 264 -3.12 23.13 1.07
N ASP A 265 -1.82 22.92 1.30
CA ASP A 265 -1.21 23.22 2.59
C ASP A 265 -1.39 24.69 2.93
N ASN A 266 -2.10 24.97 4.02
CA ASN A 266 -2.42 26.29 4.49
C ASN A 266 -1.72 26.62 5.82
N ALA A 267 -0.68 25.88 6.20
CA ALA A 267 0.12 26.17 7.38
C ALA A 267 0.68 27.59 7.29
N ASP A 268 0.59 28.33 8.39
CA ASP A 268 1.13 29.68 8.52
C ASP A 268 2.29 29.66 9.51
N TYR A 269 3.46 29.99 8.99
CA TYR A 269 4.70 30.08 9.77
C TYR A 269 5.06 31.53 10.17
N GLY A 270 4.10 32.46 10.04
CA GLY A 270 4.25 33.88 10.34
C GLY A 270 4.37 34.78 9.09
N TRP A 271 4.31 34.16 7.89
CA TRP A 271 4.37 34.88 6.60
C TRP A 271 3.07 34.77 5.79
N GLY A 272 2.02 34.27 6.39
CA GLY A 272 0.73 34.01 5.75
C GLY A 272 0.60 32.55 5.30
N ALA A 273 -0.64 32.07 5.27
CA ALA A 273 -0.98 30.73 4.81
C ALA A 273 -0.57 30.52 3.33
N ASN A 274 -0.14 29.33 2.98
CA ASN A 274 0.37 28.95 1.64
C ASN A 274 1.59 29.79 1.18
N SER A 275 2.35 30.35 2.11
CA SER A 275 3.52 31.19 1.83
C SER A 275 4.82 30.44 2.11
N TYR A 276 5.81 31.14 2.68
CA TYR A 276 7.11 30.56 2.97
C TYR A 276 7.07 29.61 4.16
N ARG A 277 7.90 28.55 4.10
CA ARG A 277 8.17 27.68 5.25
C ARG A 277 9.59 27.92 5.76
N PRO A 278 9.88 27.68 7.07
CA PRO A 278 11.23 27.81 7.61
C PRO A 278 12.17 26.78 7.04
N VAL A 279 13.42 27.16 6.80
CA VAL A 279 14.52 26.28 6.38
C VAL A 279 15.65 26.44 7.39
N TYR A 280 16.06 25.35 8.03
CA TYR A 280 17.00 25.38 9.13
C TYR A 280 18.41 25.05 8.69
N PHE A 281 19.33 25.99 8.96
CA PHE A 281 20.75 25.83 8.66
C PHE A 281 21.41 24.87 9.65
N ALA A 282 22.28 23.97 9.19
CA ALA A 282 23.04 23.05 10.03
C ALA A 282 24.26 23.76 10.59
N ASP A 283 24.14 24.35 11.78
CA ASP A 283 25.24 25.03 12.48
C ASP A 283 25.96 24.12 13.48
N GLY A 284 25.48 22.90 13.67
CA GLY A 284 26.04 21.92 14.60
C GLY A 284 25.84 22.29 16.09
N LYS A 285 24.85 23.10 16.39
CA LYS A 285 24.53 23.56 17.74
C LYS A 285 23.09 23.25 18.10
N PRO A 286 22.74 23.26 19.40
CA PRO A 286 21.36 23.10 19.82
C PRO A 286 20.43 24.18 19.23
N GLN A 287 19.43 23.74 18.46
CA GLN A 287 18.43 24.57 17.79
C GLN A 287 17.03 24.30 18.30
N GLY A 288 16.10 25.20 18.08
CA GLY A 288 14.67 25.13 18.43
C GLY A 288 14.09 26.51 18.57
N LEU A 289 12.98 26.79 17.92
CA LEU A 289 12.31 28.09 17.96
C LEU A 289 11.55 28.31 19.28
N SER A 290 11.40 27.30 20.11
CA SER A 290 10.77 27.36 21.42
C SER A 290 11.59 26.63 22.51
N GLN A 291 10.92 26.02 23.47
CA GLN A 291 11.57 25.35 24.62
C GLN A 291 12.22 24.00 24.27
N PHE A 292 11.79 23.33 23.18
CA PHE A 292 12.26 21.98 22.84
C PHE A 292 13.51 21.99 21.97
N LYS A 293 14.60 22.48 22.51
CA LYS A 293 15.87 22.56 21.77
C LYS A 293 16.48 21.17 21.51
N SER A 294 17.13 21.05 20.37
CA SER A 294 17.91 19.87 20.01
C SER A 294 19.19 19.77 20.88
N ARG A 295 19.88 18.61 20.78
CA ARG A 295 21.15 18.37 21.47
C ARG A 295 22.33 18.37 20.50
N SER A 296 22.18 18.97 19.32
CA SER A 296 23.19 18.97 18.27
C SER A 296 24.58 19.34 18.75
N THR A 297 25.60 18.65 18.23
CA THR A 297 27.01 18.81 18.60
C THR A 297 27.92 18.99 17.39
N GLY A 298 27.42 18.73 16.18
CA GLY A 298 28.12 18.79 14.93
C GLY A 298 27.19 18.59 13.76
N VAL A 299 27.75 18.34 12.57
CA VAL A 299 26.99 18.17 11.32
C VAL A 299 27.38 16.91 10.55
N ALA A 300 28.21 16.05 11.16
CA ALA A 300 28.84 14.94 10.43
C ALA A 300 27.83 13.86 9.99
N ASN A 301 26.73 13.66 10.72
CA ASN A 301 25.67 12.72 10.34
C ASN A 301 25.05 13.11 8.99
N ILE A 302 24.43 14.29 8.89
CA ILE A 302 23.76 14.73 7.66
C ILE A 302 24.73 15.05 6.53
N ALA A 303 25.89 15.60 6.84
CA ALA A 303 26.92 15.91 5.85
C ALA A 303 27.56 14.63 5.29
N GLY A 304 27.86 13.66 6.14
CA GLY A 304 28.41 12.36 5.76
C GLY A 304 27.44 11.58 4.86
N ARG A 305 26.18 11.45 5.29
CA ARG A 305 25.16 10.71 4.52
C ARG A 305 24.91 11.35 3.16
N SER A 306 24.79 12.67 3.11
CA SER A 306 24.66 13.40 1.84
C SER A 306 25.90 13.25 0.95
N ALA A 307 27.10 13.27 1.54
CA ALA A 307 28.33 13.04 0.82
C ALA A 307 28.44 11.61 0.22
N ALA A 308 27.97 10.58 0.97
CA ALA A 308 27.91 9.23 0.48
C ALA A 308 26.96 9.12 -0.75
N ALA A 309 25.74 9.68 -0.66
CA ALA A 309 24.81 9.72 -1.79
C ALA A 309 25.42 10.40 -3.02
N MET A 310 26.05 11.55 -2.84
CA MET A 310 26.70 12.31 -3.92
C MET A 310 27.90 11.55 -4.53
N ALA A 311 28.70 10.86 -3.72
CA ALA A 311 29.83 10.08 -4.22
C ALA A 311 29.38 8.82 -5.00
N MET A 312 28.29 8.19 -4.59
CA MET A 312 27.64 7.11 -5.36
C MET A 312 27.10 7.64 -6.69
N ALA A 313 26.41 8.77 -6.65
CA ALA A 313 25.89 9.43 -7.85
C ALA A 313 27.02 9.72 -8.86
N TYR A 314 28.16 10.25 -8.41
CA TYR A 314 29.33 10.43 -9.29
C TYR A 314 29.69 9.16 -10.04
N ARG A 315 29.75 8.01 -9.35
CA ARG A 315 30.11 6.74 -9.98
C ARG A 315 29.06 6.29 -10.97
N ILE A 316 27.78 6.29 -10.59
CA ILE A 316 26.67 5.79 -11.40
C ILE A 316 26.46 6.68 -12.64
N TRP A 317 26.36 8.00 -12.46
CA TRP A 317 26.14 8.92 -13.59
C TRP A 317 27.31 8.96 -14.56
N LYS A 318 28.55 8.84 -14.04
CA LYS A 318 29.74 8.78 -14.90
C LYS A 318 29.82 7.47 -15.69
N THR A 319 29.57 6.32 -15.04
CA THR A 319 29.83 5.00 -15.65
C THR A 319 28.64 4.43 -16.39
N ASP A 320 27.43 4.53 -15.84
CA ASP A 320 26.23 3.91 -16.38
C ASP A 320 25.45 4.84 -17.30
N LEU A 321 25.17 6.05 -16.84
CA LEU A 321 24.38 7.02 -17.59
C LEU A 321 25.21 7.91 -18.53
N LYS A 322 26.55 7.91 -18.38
CA LYS A 322 27.48 8.73 -19.19
C LYS A 322 27.29 10.25 -19.08
N ASP A 323 26.58 10.71 -18.05
CA ASP A 323 26.43 12.13 -17.74
C ASP A 323 27.60 12.61 -16.87
N THR A 324 28.71 12.96 -17.52
CA THR A 324 29.94 13.42 -16.86
C THR A 324 29.77 14.78 -16.18
N ALA A 325 28.87 15.63 -16.69
CA ALA A 325 28.67 16.97 -16.12
C ALA A 325 27.98 16.88 -14.75
N PHE A 326 26.87 16.14 -14.68
CA PHE A 326 26.18 15.90 -13.42
C PHE A 326 27.04 15.10 -12.43
N ALA A 327 27.76 14.09 -12.91
CA ALA A 327 28.69 13.33 -12.10
C ALA A 327 29.75 14.21 -11.41
N LEU A 328 30.41 15.10 -12.14
CA LEU A 328 31.40 16.01 -11.57
C LEU A 328 30.81 16.99 -10.57
N LYS A 329 29.57 17.47 -10.81
CA LYS A 329 28.85 18.33 -9.87
C LYS A 329 28.59 17.56 -8.55
N CYS A 330 28.18 16.30 -8.63
CA CYS A 330 27.99 15.44 -7.45
C CYS A 330 29.31 15.19 -6.70
N LEU A 331 30.42 14.92 -7.40
CA LEU A 331 31.71 14.71 -6.75
C LEU A 331 32.19 15.94 -5.97
N ALA A 332 32.06 17.14 -6.57
CA ALA A 332 32.43 18.38 -5.90
C ALA A 332 31.60 18.60 -4.62
N ALA A 333 30.28 18.34 -4.68
CA ALA A 333 29.43 18.41 -3.51
C ALA A 333 29.80 17.36 -2.45
N ALA A 334 30.10 16.12 -2.88
CA ALA A 334 30.50 15.05 -1.96
C ALA A 334 31.78 15.41 -1.18
N GLU A 335 32.80 15.94 -1.87
CA GLU A 335 34.06 16.33 -1.23
C GLU A 335 33.87 17.49 -0.24
N ASP A 336 33.04 18.48 -0.58
CA ASP A 336 32.79 19.64 0.31
C ASP A 336 31.94 19.21 1.53
N LEU A 337 30.85 18.47 1.34
CA LEU A 337 30.00 17.94 2.40
C LEU A 337 30.83 17.06 3.36
N TYR A 338 31.66 16.15 2.82
CA TYR A 338 32.55 15.34 3.63
C TYR A 338 33.51 16.18 4.48
N ALA A 339 34.11 17.22 3.86
CA ALA A 339 35.00 18.14 4.57
C ALA A 339 34.28 18.93 5.66
N MET A 340 32.98 19.29 5.46
CA MET A 340 32.16 19.92 6.48
C MET A 340 31.95 18.97 7.68
N GLY A 341 31.53 17.74 7.44
CA GLY A 341 31.34 16.71 8.49
C GLY A 341 32.64 16.45 9.27
N LYS A 342 33.78 16.32 8.56
CA LYS A 342 35.09 16.10 9.18
C LYS A 342 35.56 17.28 10.01
N ARG A 343 35.25 18.52 9.63
CA ARG A 343 35.58 19.71 10.43
C ARG A 343 34.75 19.84 11.69
N GLN A 344 33.50 19.35 11.68
CA GLN A 344 32.57 19.47 12.79
C GLN A 344 31.93 18.11 13.07
N GLU A 345 32.74 17.18 13.57
CA GLU A 345 32.28 15.85 13.97
C GLU A 345 31.18 15.95 15.04
N GLY A 346 30.21 15.06 14.99
CA GLY A 346 29.01 15.11 15.80
C GLY A 346 27.74 15.09 14.94
N PHE A 347 26.61 15.37 15.57
CA PHE A 347 25.32 15.24 14.92
C PHE A 347 24.52 16.53 14.93
N GLN A 348 23.77 16.78 13.86
CA GLN A 348 22.70 17.77 13.75
C GLN A 348 21.38 17.04 13.93
N GLN A 349 20.61 17.42 14.94
CA GLN A 349 19.26 16.92 15.14
C GLN A 349 18.24 17.85 14.48
N GLY A 350 17.01 17.34 14.24
CA GLY A 350 15.91 18.11 13.71
C GLY A 350 15.49 19.28 14.62
N ASN A 351 14.74 20.19 14.05
CA ASN A 351 14.24 21.38 14.74
C ASN A 351 12.77 21.19 15.12
N SER A 352 12.38 21.64 16.31
CA SER A 352 11.00 21.63 16.79
C SER A 352 10.53 23.00 17.25
N PHE A 353 9.22 23.24 17.21
CA PHE A 353 8.61 24.49 17.61
C PHE A 353 7.74 24.34 18.86
N GLY A 354 6.63 23.65 18.79
CA GLY A 354 5.64 23.55 19.86
C GLY A 354 5.63 22.22 20.60
N ALA A 355 6.23 21.18 20.01
CA ALA A 355 6.35 19.84 20.56
C ALA A 355 7.76 19.29 20.34
N PRO A 356 8.24 18.32 21.14
CA PRO A 356 9.57 17.73 20.95
C PRO A 356 9.67 16.78 19.75
N TYR A 357 8.88 17.02 18.71
CA TYR A 357 8.81 16.17 17.53
C TYR A 357 9.90 16.56 16.54
N ARG A 358 10.89 15.71 16.36
CA ARG A 358 12.03 15.87 15.45
C ARG A 358 12.82 14.57 15.32
N TYR A 359 13.64 14.46 14.29
CA TYR A 359 14.68 13.42 14.23
C TYR A 359 15.79 13.73 15.20
N ASN A 360 16.01 12.84 16.18
CA ASN A 360 16.93 13.01 17.30
C ASN A 360 18.25 12.26 17.13
N GLU A 361 18.61 11.82 15.91
CA GLU A 361 19.82 11.06 15.66
C GLU A 361 21.01 11.63 16.41
N ASP A 362 21.73 10.76 17.13
CA ASP A 362 22.96 11.10 17.86
C ASP A 362 24.16 10.23 17.44
N THR A 363 24.00 9.39 16.44
CA THR A 363 25.06 8.71 15.70
C THR A 363 25.55 9.54 14.53
N TRP A 364 26.74 9.33 14.04
CA TRP A 364 27.34 10.08 12.94
C TRP A 364 28.56 9.41 12.30
N ALA A 365 29.19 8.47 13.02
CA ALA A 365 30.42 7.84 12.58
C ALA A 365 30.19 6.89 11.42
N ASP A 366 29.03 6.24 11.39
CA ASP A 366 28.56 5.35 10.30
C ASP A 366 28.34 6.11 9.00
N ASP A 367 27.82 7.34 9.07
CA ASP A 367 27.63 8.21 7.92
C ASP A 367 28.97 8.66 7.33
N MET A 368 29.88 9.04 8.19
CA MET A 368 31.23 9.44 7.79
C MET A 368 32.05 8.26 7.26
N GLU A 369 31.84 7.06 7.79
CA GLU A 369 32.41 5.83 7.23
C GLU A 369 31.91 5.60 5.80
N TYR A 370 30.59 5.66 5.63
CA TYR A 370 29.96 5.44 4.32
C TYR A 370 30.46 6.46 3.30
N ALA A 371 30.45 7.76 3.65
CA ALA A 371 30.97 8.80 2.79
C ALA A 371 32.45 8.58 2.42
N ALA A 372 33.29 8.29 3.38
CA ALA A 372 34.72 8.07 3.15
C ALA A 372 34.96 6.84 2.24
N ALA A 373 34.23 5.75 2.45
CA ALA A 373 34.31 4.56 1.61
C ALA A 373 33.90 4.85 0.15
N GLU A 374 32.78 5.57 -0.06
CA GLU A 374 32.29 5.93 -1.39
C GLU A 374 33.19 6.95 -2.08
N LEU A 375 33.72 7.94 -1.35
CA LEU A 375 34.73 8.88 -1.88
C LEU A 375 36.03 8.17 -2.25
N TYR A 376 36.45 7.17 -1.50
CA TYR A 376 37.62 6.36 -1.90
C TYR A 376 37.33 5.56 -3.17
N LYS A 377 36.14 4.98 -3.31
CA LYS A 377 35.75 4.31 -4.57
C LYS A 377 35.79 5.28 -5.76
N ALA A 378 35.33 6.51 -5.55
CA ALA A 378 35.23 7.55 -6.56
C ALA A 378 36.60 8.15 -6.97
N THR A 379 37.48 8.43 -6.00
CA THR A 379 38.68 9.26 -6.20
C THR A 379 40.00 8.51 -6.04
N ARG A 380 40.01 7.39 -5.31
CA ARG A 380 41.20 6.62 -4.91
C ARG A 380 42.19 7.41 -4.02
N LYS A 381 41.76 8.53 -3.43
CA LYS A 381 42.60 9.30 -2.50
C LYS A 381 42.76 8.52 -1.18
N PRO A 382 44.00 8.21 -0.74
CA PRO A 382 44.26 7.28 0.37
C PRO A 382 43.77 7.77 1.74
N GLU A 383 43.63 9.10 1.92
CA GLU A 383 43.05 9.70 3.13
C GLU A 383 41.63 9.23 3.41
N TYR A 384 40.79 9.09 2.40
CA TYR A 384 39.43 8.59 2.57
C TYR A 384 39.39 7.14 3.07
N LEU A 385 40.31 6.28 2.59
CA LEU A 385 40.39 4.90 3.09
C LEU A 385 40.86 4.83 4.54
N ALA A 386 41.78 5.70 4.93
CA ALA A 386 42.25 5.78 6.31
C ALA A 386 41.12 6.26 7.25
N ASP A 387 40.40 7.29 6.81
CA ASP A 387 39.25 7.82 7.54
C ASP A 387 38.12 6.81 7.65
N ALA A 388 37.74 6.11 6.57
CA ALA A 388 36.72 5.07 6.59
C ALA A 388 37.04 3.98 7.64
N LYS A 389 38.30 3.51 7.70
CA LYS A 389 38.73 2.56 8.74
C LYS A 389 38.63 3.12 10.17
N ARG A 390 38.87 4.41 10.34
CA ARG A 390 38.73 5.07 11.64
C ARG A 390 37.28 5.13 12.07
N TYR A 391 36.41 5.62 11.16
CA TYR A 391 34.98 5.76 11.45
C TYR A 391 34.28 4.42 11.61
N ALA A 392 34.68 3.37 10.88
CA ALA A 392 34.17 2.01 11.05
C ALA A 392 34.31 1.50 12.50
N ARG A 393 35.49 1.77 13.14
CA ARG A 393 35.71 1.39 14.53
C ARG A 393 34.93 2.22 15.52
N LEU A 394 34.63 3.48 15.19
CA LEU A 394 33.79 4.33 16.04
C LEU A 394 32.31 3.94 15.92
N ALA A 395 31.87 3.59 14.73
CA ALA A 395 30.49 3.16 14.48
C ALA A 395 30.20 1.78 15.10
N GLY A 396 31.07 0.78 14.88
CA GLY A 396 30.85 -0.57 15.40
C GLY A 396 29.51 -1.17 14.95
N THR A 397 28.86 -1.92 15.83
CA THR A 397 27.52 -2.48 15.59
C THR A 397 26.47 -1.36 15.59
N THR A 398 25.43 -1.49 14.76
CA THR A 398 24.30 -0.57 14.74
C THR A 398 23.65 -0.47 16.13
N SER A 399 23.52 0.74 16.68
CA SER A 399 23.20 0.98 18.08
C SER A 399 21.87 0.37 18.55
N TRP A 400 20.81 0.39 17.74
CA TRP A 400 19.52 -0.20 18.13
C TRP A 400 19.58 -1.72 18.34
N MET A 401 20.51 -2.41 17.68
CA MET A 401 20.69 -3.85 17.84
C MET A 401 21.33 -4.20 19.18
N GLU A 402 21.94 -3.22 19.86
CA GLU A 402 22.58 -3.40 21.14
C GLU A 402 21.63 -3.30 22.33
N PHE A 403 20.38 -2.88 22.13
CA PHE A 403 19.41 -2.79 23.20
C PHE A 403 19.08 -4.14 23.83
N GLU A 404 18.96 -4.15 25.15
CA GLU A 404 18.53 -5.32 25.92
C GLU A 404 17.00 -5.45 25.94
N ASP A 405 16.49 -6.68 26.11
CA ASP A 405 15.06 -7.03 25.99
C ASP A 405 14.12 -6.32 26.97
N SER A 406 14.62 -5.87 28.12
CA SER A 406 13.82 -5.28 29.18
C SER A 406 13.30 -3.86 28.90
N SER A 407 13.64 -3.30 27.74
CA SER A 407 13.45 -1.86 27.46
C SER A 407 12.48 -1.55 26.33
N MET A 408 11.65 -2.49 25.88
CA MET A 408 10.79 -2.30 24.70
C MET A 408 9.87 -1.08 24.80
N GLY A 409 9.34 -0.74 25.97
CA GLY A 409 8.50 0.46 26.16
C GLY A 409 9.27 1.72 26.56
N GLU A 410 10.41 1.55 27.25
CA GLU A 410 11.18 2.68 27.80
C GLU A 410 12.03 3.41 26.76
N GLN A 411 12.29 2.79 25.62
CA GLN A 411 13.18 3.31 24.57
C GLN A 411 12.45 4.02 23.43
N MET A 412 11.14 4.17 23.49
CA MET A 412 10.34 4.74 22.41
C MET A 412 10.77 6.15 22.01
N SER A 413 11.08 6.99 22.99
CA SER A 413 11.54 8.37 22.74
C SER A 413 12.92 8.46 22.09
N ARG A 414 13.64 7.34 21.99
CA ARG A 414 14.99 7.23 21.44
C ARG A 414 15.05 6.64 20.05
N HIS A 415 13.93 6.25 19.43
CA HIS A 415 13.96 5.58 18.12
C HIS A 415 14.66 6.42 17.04
N TYR A 416 14.51 7.72 17.06
CA TYR A 416 15.22 8.61 16.12
C TYR A 416 16.72 8.76 16.43
N GLU A 417 17.18 8.43 17.64
CA GLU A 417 18.62 8.44 17.97
C GLU A 417 19.39 7.34 17.23
N MET A 418 18.69 6.33 16.69
CA MET A 418 19.25 5.15 16.06
C MET A 418 19.23 5.19 14.52
N TYR A 419 18.74 6.26 13.97
CA TYR A 419 18.65 6.42 12.52
C TYR A 419 20.05 6.53 11.90
N PRO A 420 20.33 5.97 10.66
CA PRO A 420 19.44 5.18 9.81
C PRO A 420 19.52 3.70 10.17
N PHE A 421 18.99 3.06 10.86
CA PHE A 421 18.87 1.67 11.32
C PHE A 421 19.81 0.61 10.71
N THR A 422 20.52 0.89 9.61
CA THR A 422 21.53 0.03 8.98
C THR A 422 22.80 0.81 8.68
N ASN A 423 23.94 0.36 9.25
CA ASN A 423 25.24 0.88 8.85
C ASN A 423 25.71 0.25 7.52
N VAL A 424 25.49 0.93 6.39
CA VAL A 424 25.96 0.49 5.07
C VAL A 424 27.45 0.73 4.88
N GLY A 425 28.07 1.59 5.66
CA GLY A 425 29.50 1.93 5.59
C GLY A 425 30.39 0.70 5.65
N HIS A 426 30.10 -0.25 6.54
CA HIS A 426 30.86 -1.50 6.66
C HIS A 426 30.84 -2.33 5.36
N PHE A 427 29.69 -2.43 4.72
CA PHE A 427 29.57 -3.11 3.42
C PHE A 427 30.35 -2.36 2.33
N ALA A 428 30.21 -1.03 2.28
CA ALA A 428 30.88 -0.20 1.29
C ALA A 428 32.41 -0.26 1.42
N LEU A 429 32.92 -0.34 2.65
CA LEU A 429 34.35 -0.42 2.97
C LEU A 429 34.94 -1.83 2.77
N TYR A 430 34.13 -2.90 2.98
CA TYR A 430 34.59 -4.29 3.00
C TYR A 430 35.46 -4.71 1.79
N PRO A 431 35.09 -4.44 0.52
CA PRO A 431 35.91 -4.85 -0.62
C PRO A 431 37.25 -4.13 -0.71
N LEU A 432 37.45 -3.03 0.00
CA LEU A 432 38.56 -2.08 -0.14
C LEU A 432 39.71 -2.33 0.82
N VAL A 433 39.51 -3.26 1.79
CA VAL A 433 40.42 -3.44 2.92
C VAL A 433 41.07 -4.84 2.95
N ASP A 434 42.08 -4.98 3.79
CA ASP A 434 42.79 -6.23 4.03
C ASP A 434 41.96 -7.29 4.79
N ALA A 435 42.36 -8.55 4.79
CA ALA A 435 41.62 -9.65 5.38
C ALA A 435 41.37 -9.50 6.89
N LYS A 436 42.24 -8.80 7.64
CA LYS A 436 42.03 -8.54 9.07
C LYS A 436 40.87 -7.58 9.26
N THR A 437 40.89 -6.47 8.55
CA THR A 437 39.82 -5.45 8.60
C THR A 437 38.50 -6.02 8.07
N LYS A 438 38.52 -6.87 7.02
CA LYS A 438 37.32 -7.59 6.55
C LYS A 438 36.65 -8.41 7.67
N ARG A 439 37.45 -9.16 8.43
CA ARG A 439 36.92 -9.94 9.56
C ARG A 439 36.36 -9.06 10.67
N GLU A 440 37.00 -7.91 10.93
CA GLU A 440 36.52 -6.91 11.89
C GLU A 440 35.13 -6.36 11.49
N LEU A 441 35.00 -5.88 10.24
CA LEU A 441 33.71 -5.38 9.72
C LEU A 441 32.59 -6.42 9.74
N ALA A 442 32.88 -7.64 9.27
CA ALA A 442 31.94 -8.75 9.34
C ALA A 442 31.52 -9.10 10.79
N SER A 443 32.43 -8.91 11.77
CA SER A 443 32.13 -9.17 13.18
C SER A 443 31.14 -8.15 13.76
N TYR A 444 31.16 -6.91 13.32
CA TYR A 444 30.18 -5.88 13.72
C TYR A 444 28.78 -6.27 13.24
N TYR A 445 28.61 -6.61 11.96
CA TYR A 445 27.32 -7.06 11.44
C TYR A 445 26.84 -8.32 12.17
N ARG A 446 27.72 -9.32 12.31
CA ARG A 446 27.38 -10.56 12.99
C ARG A 446 26.92 -10.35 14.44
N SER A 447 27.59 -9.49 15.19
CA SER A 447 27.24 -9.21 16.58
C SER A 447 25.80 -8.70 16.71
N GLY A 448 25.41 -7.71 15.89
CA GLY A 448 24.04 -7.21 15.86
C GLY A 448 23.03 -8.27 15.43
N ILE A 449 23.34 -9.01 14.34
CA ILE A 449 22.47 -10.08 13.84
C ILE A 449 22.22 -11.14 14.92
N GLU A 450 23.27 -11.59 15.62
CA GLU A 450 23.15 -12.64 16.67
C GLU A 450 22.26 -12.20 17.84
N ARG A 451 22.26 -10.92 18.19
CA ARG A 451 21.35 -10.37 19.24
C ARG A 451 19.89 -10.41 18.78
N ILE A 452 19.61 -10.01 17.56
CA ILE A 452 18.25 -10.07 16.98
C ILE A 452 17.77 -11.52 16.88
N VAL A 453 18.61 -12.42 16.39
CA VAL A 453 18.31 -13.87 16.31
C VAL A 453 18.07 -14.48 17.69
N ALA A 454 18.78 -14.03 18.73
CA ALA A 454 18.54 -14.48 20.09
C ALA A 454 17.15 -14.08 20.59
N ARG A 455 16.76 -12.82 20.40
CA ARG A 455 15.40 -12.32 20.74
C ARG A 455 14.31 -13.02 19.93
N ALA A 456 14.54 -13.30 18.66
CA ALA A 456 13.58 -13.96 17.79
C ALA A 456 13.11 -15.34 18.31
N LYS A 457 13.88 -15.98 19.19
CA LYS A 457 13.53 -17.30 19.76
C LYS A 457 12.28 -17.26 20.64
N THR A 458 11.95 -16.11 21.21
CA THR A 458 10.77 -15.91 22.07
C THR A 458 9.53 -15.49 21.30
N ASN A 459 9.65 -15.21 20.01
CA ASN A 459 8.58 -14.76 19.15
C ASN A 459 8.09 -15.92 18.26
N PRO A 460 6.79 -16.27 18.25
CA PRO A 460 6.28 -17.39 17.47
C PRO A 460 6.46 -17.23 15.97
N TYR A 461 6.57 -15.99 15.48
CA TYR A 461 6.80 -15.65 14.08
C TYR A 461 8.29 -15.61 13.72
N GLY A 462 9.19 -15.67 14.71
CA GLY A 462 10.63 -15.65 14.52
C GLY A 462 11.21 -14.26 14.24
N VAL A 463 10.55 -13.20 14.73
CA VAL A 463 10.99 -11.81 14.62
C VAL A 463 11.63 -11.37 15.94
N GLY A 464 12.79 -10.70 15.85
CA GLY A 464 13.57 -10.29 17.02
C GLY A 464 13.79 -8.78 17.15
N VAL A 465 13.19 -7.95 16.33
CA VAL A 465 13.28 -6.49 16.46
C VAL A 465 12.48 -6.00 17.67
N PRO A 466 12.90 -4.92 18.34
CA PRO A 466 12.07 -4.29 19.36
C PRO A 466 10.90 -3.55 18.69
N PHE A 467 9.73 -3.57 19.35
CA PHE A 467 8.54 -2.88 18.86
C PHE A 467 8.54 -1.40 19.30
N LEU A 468 9.50 -0.66 18.78
CA LEU A 468 9.60 0.79 18.89
C LEU A 468 8.82 1.45 17.77
N TRP A 469 8.69 2.76 17.79
CA TRP A 469 8.16 3.50 16.63
C TRP A 469 8.97 3.16 15.37
N CYS A 470 8.33 3.07 14.22
CA CYS A 470 8.94 2.60 12.96
C CYS A 470 9.53 1.18 13.08
N SER A 471 8.89 0.26 13.81
CA SER A 471 9.41 -1.09 13.99
C SER A 471 9.58 -1.86 12.67
N ASN A 472 8.76 -1.58 11.67
CA ASN A 472 8.92 -2.18 10.33
C ASN A 472 10.20 -1.70 9.64
N ASN A 473 10.64 -0.46 9.87
CA ASN A 473 11.94 0.02 9.38
C ASN A 473 13.09 -0.78 10.00
N LEU A 474 12.96 -1.15 11.29
CA LEU A 474 13.94 -2.04 11.95
C LEU A 474 13.93 -3.46 11.36
N VAL A 475 12.75 -3.97 10.98
CA VAL A 475 12.63 -5.27 10.28
C VAL A 475 13.33 -5.21 8.94
N VAL A 476 13.10 -4.17 8.13
CA VAL A 476 13.77 -3.93 6.85
C VAL A 476 15.28 -3.80 7.04
N ALA A 477 15.70 -3.05 8.06
CA ALA A 477 17.12 -2.88 8.39
C ALA A 477 17.81 -4.21 8.73
N PHE A 478 17.14 -5.07 9.51
CA PHE A 478 17.68 -6.40 9.83
C PHE A 478 17.81 -7.28 8.59
N ILE A 479 16.79 -7.33 7.72
CA ILE A 479 16.84 -8.08 6.45
C ILE A 479 18.01 -7.59 5.60
N THR A 480 18.15 -6.28 5.46
CA THR A 480 19.24 -5.65 4.70
C THR A 480 20.60 -6.01 5.28
N GLN A 481 20.78 -5.90 6.61
CA GLN A 481 22.07 -6.22 7.25
C GLN A 481 22.45 -7.68 7.08
N VAL A 482 21.51 -8.63 7.20
CA VAL A 482 21.79 -10.05 6.96
C VAL A 482 22.17 -10.29 5.50
N HIS A 483 21.46 -9.67 4.55
CA HIS A 483 21.80 -9.78 3.12
C HIS A 483 23.21 -9.25 2.82
N LEU A 484 23.53 -8.06 3.31
CA LEU A 484 24.86 -7.48 3.12
C LEU A 484 25.96 -8.34 3.79
N TYR A 485 25.68 -8.93 4.97
CA TYR A 485 26.58 -9.89 5.62
C TYR A 485 26.82 -11.13 4.76
N GLU A 486 25.77 -11.69 4.16
CA GLU A 486 25.90 -12.82 3.23
C GLU A 486 26.75 -12.47 2.00
N LEU A 487 26.56 -11.27 1.44
CA LEU A 487 27.38 -10.79 0.30
C LEU A 487 28.84 -10.58 0.70
N MET A 488 29.11 -10.09 1.92
CA MET A 488 30.46 -9.88 2.42
C MET A 488 31.20 -11.19 2.69
N THR A 489 30.53 -12.17 3.25
CA THR A 489 31.19 -13.34 3.86
C THR A 489 30.92 -14.67 3.14
N GLY A 490 29.81 -14.76 2.40
CA GLY A 490 29.26 -16.02 1.88
C GLY A 490 28.58 -16.90 2.93
N ASP A 491 28.56 -16.48 4.20
CA ASP A 491 27.95 -17.22 5.30
C ASP A 491 26.45 -17.02 5.36
N LYS A 492 25.67 -18.07 5.15
CA LYS A 492 24.20 -18.07 5.14
C LYS A 492 23.57 -18.55 6.45
N LYS A 493 24.33 -18.58 7.53
CA LYS A 493 23.86 -19.06 8.85
C LYS A 493 22.56 -18.36 9.31
N TYR A 494 22.36 -17.11 8.94
CA TYR A 494 21.23 -16.30 9.40
C TYR A 494 20.12 -16.12 8.33
N HIS A 495 20.25 -16.80 7.20
CA HIS A 495 19.28 -16.69 6.09
C HIS A 495 17.85 -16.98 6.52
N ASP A 496 17.61 -18.04 7.29
CA ASP A 496 16.27 -18.41 7.79
C ASP A 496 15.65 -17.31 8.67
N ALA A 497 16.48 -16.61 9.46
CA ALA A 497 16.00 -15.47 10.26
C ALA A 497 15.62 -14.28 9.36
N MET A 498 16.41 -14.01 8.33
CA MET A 498 16.06 -12.99 7.31
C MET A 498 14.72 -13.30 6.66
N ILE A 499 14.49 -14.57 6.27
CA ILE A 499 13.23 -15.00 5.66
C ILE A 499 12.05 -14.83 6.63
N ALA A 500 12.21 -15.16 7.92
CA ALA A 500 11.15 -14.98 8.91
C ALA A 500 10.75 -13.51 9.09
N HIS A 501 11.71 -12.58 9.05
CA HIS A 501 11.45 -11.14 9.14
C HIS A 501 10.76 -10.61 7.86
N ARG A 502 11.15 -11.11 6.67
CA ARG A 502 10.41 -10.81 5.43
C ARG A 502 8.97 -11.32 5.49
N ASP A 503 8.78 -12.54 5.96
CA ASP A 503 7.46 -13.15 6.03
C ASP A 503 6.53 -12.39 7.00
N TRP A 504 7.10 -11.83 8.07
CA TRP A 504 6.38 -10.94 8.98
C TRP A 504 5.82 -9.71 8.27
N LEU A 505 6.61 -9.02 7.47
CA LEU A 505 6.17 -7.84 6.71
C LEU A 505 5.06 -8.17 5.71
N LEU A 506 4.90 -9.43 5.35
CA LEU A 506 3.99 -9.86 4.29
C LEU A 506 2.85 -10.76 4.81
N GLY A 507 2.48 -10.62 6.08
CA GLY A 507 1.27 -11.20 6.66
C GLY A 507 1.47 -12.42 7.55
N ASN A 508 2.68 -12.95 7.71
CA ASN A 508 2.95 -13.97 8.73
C ASN A 508 3.20 -13.29 10.09
N ASN A 509 2.18 -12.60 10.61
CA ASN A 509 2.16 -11.83 11.85
C ASN A 509 0.81 -12.03 12.57
N PRO A 510 0.60 -11.54 13.80
CA PRO A 510 -0.64 -11.75 14.54
C PRO A 510 -1.88 -11.31 13.79
N TRP A 511 -1.83 -10.14 13.16
CA TRP A 511 -2.96 -9.50 12.49
C TRP A 511 -3.30 -10.17 11.13
N GLY A 512 -2.35 -10.91 10.55
CA GLY A 512 -2.54 -11.57 9.27
C GLY A 512 -2.62 -10.60 8.10
N THR A 513 -2.05 -9.42 8.24
CA THR A 513 -2.01 -8.38 7.21
C THR A 513 -0.57 -8.08 6.78
N SER A 514 -0.39 -7.74 5.51
CA SER A 514 0.86 -7.14 5.04
C SER A 514 1.09 -5.80 5.74
N MET A 515 2.34 -5.36 5.76
CA MET A 515 2.72 -4.04 6.26
C MET A 515 2.98 -3.04 5.12
N PHE A 516 2.61 -3.40 3.90
CA PHE A 516 2.72 -2.55 2.72
C PHE A 516 1.33 -2.28 2.14
N GLU A 517 1.01 -1.02 1.95
CA GLU A 517 -0.25 -0.59 1.34
C GLU A 517 -0.40 -1.22 -0.07
N GLY A 518 -1.51 -1.90 -0.30
CA GLY A 518 -1.83 -2.52 -1.59
C GLY A 518 -1.01 -3.73 -2.01
N ILE A 519 -0.13 -4.29 -1.17
CA ILE A 519 0.75 -5.43 -1.50
C ILE A 519 0.53 -6.60 -0.52
N PRO A 520 0.25 -7.81 -1.03
CA PRO A 520 -0.08 -8.15 -2.42
C PRO A 520 -1.53 -7.76 -2.76
N ALA A 521 -1.81 -7.41 -4.00
CA ALA A 521 -3.12 -6.91 -4.43
C ALA A 521 -4.33 -7.85 -4.18
N ASN A 522 -4.08 -9.10 -3.84
CA ASN A 522 -5.09 -10.12 -3.55
C ASN A 522 -4.96 -10.70 -2.13
N GLY A 523 -4.24 -10.01 -1.26
CA GLY A 523 -4.05 -10.34 0.15
C GLY A 523 -4.77 -9.35 1.07
N GLU A 524 -4.44 -9.43 2.35
CA GLU A 524 -4.83 -8.46 3.37
C GLU A 524 -3.67 -7.47 3.55
N TYR A 525 -3.94 -6.18 3.48
CA TYR A 525 -2.96 -5.10 3.57
C TYR A 525 -3.61 -3.85 4.19
N PRO A 526 -2.85 -2.84 4.64
CA PRO A 526 -3.40 -1.60 5.18
C PRO A 526 -4.24 -0.87 4.12
N GLU A 527 -5.51 -0.60 4.44
CA GLU A 527 -6.45 0.13 3.56
C GLU A 527 -6.68 1.57 4.03
N ASP A 528 -6.61 1.81 5.34
CA ASP A 528 -6.89 3.10 5.98
C ASP A 528 -5.62 3.72 6.56
N THR A 529 -4.55 3.81 5.75
CA THR A 529 -3.26 4.38 6.18
C THR A 529 -3.38 5.87 6.55
N HIS A 530 -2.54 6.30 7.51
CA HIS A 530 -2.51 7.68 8.00
C HIS A 530 -1.91 8.65 6.97
N LEU A 531 -2.61 8.83 5.85
CA LEU A 531 -2.20 9.70 4.76
C LEU A 531 -3.31 10.68 4.36
N PRO A 532 -2.97 11.94 3.98
CA PRO A 532 -3.94 12.89 3.46
C PRO A 532 -4.72 12.37 2.24
N THR A 533 -4.10 11.59 1.38
CA THR A 533 -4.74 11.00 0.20
C THR A 533 -5.80 9.98 0.57
N VAL A 534 -5.57 9.17 1.59
CA VAL A 534 -6.55 8.23 2.12
C VAL A 534 -7.67 8.98 2.83
N GLN A 535 -7.34 9.89 3.76
CA GLN A 535 -8.35 10.60 4.54
C GLN A 535 -9.23 11.51 3.71
N LEU A 536 -8.64 12.30 2.80
CA LEU A 536 -9.36 13.37 2.10
C LEU A 536 -9.88 12.93 0.73
N LEU A 537 -9.16 12.05 0.04
CA LEU A 537 -9.50 11.61 -1.32
C LEU A 537 -10.07 10.19 -1.35
N LYS A 538 -10.03 9.46 -0.23
CA LYS A 538 -10.34 8.02 -0.17
C LYS A 538 -9.57 7.21 -1.23
N LYS A 539 -8.30 7.55 -1.40
CA LYS A 539 -7.44 7.04 -2.46
C LYS A 539 -6.15 6.48 -1.88
N GLN A 540 -5.98 5.17 -2.02
CA GLN A 540 -4.78 4.46 -1.61
C GLN A 540 -3.63 4.67 -2.59
N VAL A 541 -2.40 4.58 -2.08
CA VAL A 541 -1.17 4.53 -2.86
C VAL A 541 -0.42 3.24 -2.57
N ARG A 542 -0.23 2.43 -3.58
CA ARG A 542 0.47 1.16 -3.40
C ARG A 542 1.94 1.37 -3.08
N GLY A 543 2.43 0.54 -2.16
CA GLY A 543 3.84 0.39 -1.89
C GLY A 543 4.32 1.05 -0.60
N GLY A 544 3.53 1.91 0.02
CA GLY A 544 3.91 2.54 1.29
C GLY A 544 4.12 1.49 2.40
N LEU A 545 5.28 1.50 3.04
CA LEU A 545 5.55 0.70 4.24
C LEU A 545 5.07 1.48 5.46
N VAL A 546 4.07 0.96 6.17
CA VAL A 546 3.60 1.57 7.41
C VAL A 546 4.60 1.39 8.55
N ASP A 547 4.61 2.30 9.52
CA ASP A 547 5.50 2.30 10.70
C ASP A 547 5.56 0.95 11.40
N GLY A 548 4.42 0.28 11.48
CA GLY A 548 4.30 -1.05 12.07
C GLY A 548 4.00 -1.04 13.56
N PRO A 549 3.88 -2.24 14.15
CA PRO A 549 3.41 -2.40 15.51
C PRO A 549 4.38 -1.81 16.54
N ILE A 550 3.82 -1.20 17.59
CA ILE A 550 4.58 -0.63 18.71
C ILE A 550 4.19 -1.29 20.03
N ALA A 551 5.01 -1.11 21.06
CA ALA A 551 4.70 -1.56 22.42
C ALA A 551 3.40 -0.93 22.93
N ALA A 552 2.51 -1.73 23.52
CA ALA A 552 1.23 -1.26 24.04
C ALA A 552 1.39 -0.18 25.12
N SER A 553 2.46 -0.24 25.92
CA SER A 553 2.79 0.80 26.91
C SER A 553 3.07 2.16 26.28
N THR A 554 3.71 2.15 25.12
CA THR A 554 3.94 3.33 24.29
C THR A 554 2.64 3.88 23.71
N TYR A 555 1.88 3.02 23.03
CA TYR A 555 0.60 3.37 22.42
C TYR A 555 -0.36 4.03 23.40
N ASN A 556 -0.49 3.46 24.60
CA ASN A 556 -1.37 3.98 25.65
C ASN A 556 -0.93 5.33 26.23
N GLY A 557 0.30 5.76 25.99
CA GLY A 557 0.83 7.07 26.41
C GLY A 557 0.69 8.17 25.35
N LEU A 558 0.23 7.85 24.15
CA LEU A 558 0.13 8.80 23.03
C LEU A 558 -1.03 9.79 23.22
N ILE A 559 -0.83 11.01 22.72
CA ILE A 559 -1.80 12.11 22.83
C ILE A 559 -2.35 12.44 21.44
N GLY A 560 -3.67 12.62 21.34
CA GLY A 560 -4.33 13.02 20.10
C GLY A 560 -4.61 11.87 19.14
N LEU A 561 -4.30 10.64 19.51
CA LEU A 561 -4.65 9.46 18.74
C LEU A 561 -6.11 9.06 19.03
N THR A 562 -6.89 8.89 17.99
CA THR A 562 -8.28 8.43 18.09
C THR A 562 -8.62 7.60 16.87
N LEU A 563 -8.96 6.33 17.08
CA LEU A 563 -9.42 5.47 16.01
C LEU A 563 -10.74 5.98 15.43
N THR A 564 -10.86 5.95 14.13
CA THR A 564 -12.04 6.41 13.37
C THR A 564 -13.11 5.33 13.24
N LYS A 565 -12.73 4.06 13.43
CA LYS A 565 -13.59 2.86 13.37
C LYS A 565 -13.24 1.91 14.52
N PRO A 566 -14.13 0.94 14.87
CA PRO A 566 -13.77 -0.14 15.79
C PRO A 566 -12.55 -0.90 15.28
N ASP A 567 -11.64 -1.26 16.19
CA ASP A 567 -10.45 -2.04 15.87
C ASP A 567 -10.82 -3.40 15.27
N GLU A 568 -10.56 -3.59 14.00
CA GLU A 568 -10.81 -4.85 13.30
C GLU A 568 -9.89 -6.00 13.74
N PHE A 569 -8.74 -5.64 14.31
CA PHE A 569 -7.76 -6.59 14.85
C PHE A 569 -7.92 -6.84 16.35
N ALA A 570 -8.98 -6.32 17.02
CA ALA A 570 -9.15 -6.41 18.47
C ALA A 570 -8.97 -7.83 19.04
N LEU A 571 -9.44 -8.86 18.31
CA LEU A 571 -9.26 -10.27 18.69
C LEU A 571 -7.79 -10.72 18.58
N PHE A 572 -7.03 -10.14 17.66
CA PHE A 572 -5.67 -10.54 17.28
C PHE A 572 -4.59 -9.72 17.95
N GLN A 573 -4.97 -8.69 18.70
CA GLN A 573 -3.99 -7.86 19.41
C GLN A 573 -3.25 -8.69 20.47
N PRO A 574 -1.90 -8.79 20.40
CA PRO A 574 -1.12 -9.26 21.53
C PRO A 574 -1.29 -8.30 22.71
N ARG A 575 -1.07 -8.80 23.94
CA ARG A 575 -1.17 -7.94 25.14
C ARG A 575 -0.15 -6.79 25.12
N ASP A 576 1.06 -7.07 24.66
CA ASP A 576 2.21 -6.20 24.83
C ASP A 576 2.58 -5.39 23.57
N VAL A 577 1.89 -5.63 22.44
CA VAL A 577 2.15 -4.99 21.14
C VAL A 577 0.84 -4.66 20.45
N VAL A 578 0.76 -3.51 19.79
CA VAL A 578 -0.45 -2.99 19.14
C VAL A 578 -0.15 -2.60 17.69
N TYR A 579 -1.10 -2.87 16.80
CA TYR A 579 -1.17 -2.39 15.44
C TYR A 579 -2.63 -2.18 15.03
N HIS A 580 -2.94 -1.08 14.35
CA HIS A 580 -4.26 -0.83 13.78
C HIS A 580 -4.16 -0.46 12.29
N ASP A 581 -5.13 -0.85 11.50
CA ASP A 581 -5.35 -0.29 10.17
C ASP A 581 -6.45 0.77 10.28
N ASP A 582 -6.08 1.98 10.70
CA ASP A 582 -6.99 3.09 10.91
C ASP A 582 -6.29 4.41 10.61
N VAL A 583 -6.92 5.26 9.83
CA VAL A 583 -6.38 6.58 9.45
C VAL A 583 -6.15 7.52 10.64
N GLY A 584 -6.76 7.25 11.77
CA GLY A 584 -6.53 7.99 13.03
C GLY A 584 -5.29 7.53 13.81
N ASP A 585 -4.68 6.39 13.40
CA ASP A 585 -3.47 5.88 14.06
C ASP A 585 -2.18 6.31 13.32
N TYR A 586 -1.63 7.43 13.73
CA TYR A 586 -0.37 7.96 13.21
C TYR A 586 0.86 7.22 13.74
N SER A 587 0.70 6.30 14.68
CA SER A 587 1.81 5.64 15.35
C SER A 587 2.17 4.27 14.82
N THR A 588 1.21 3.56 14.20
CA THR A 588 1.41 2.22 13.68
C THR A 588 1.06 2.10 12.19
N ASN A 589 0.22 3.01 11.69
CA ASN A 589 -0.35 2.91 10.34
C ASN A 589 0.03 4.08 9.40
N GLU A 590 1.07 4.83 9.73
CA GLU A 590 1.61 5.88 8.88
C GLU A 590 2.69 5.33 7.95
N PRO A 591 2.54 5.41 6.63
CA PRO A 591 3.62 5.03 5.70
C PRO A 591 4.67 6.14 5.64
N THR A 592 5.94 5.76 5.84
CA THR A 592 7.06 6.70 5.78
C THR A 592 7.83 6.61 4.46
N MET A 593 8.34 7.74 4.01
CA MET A 593 9.12 7.85 2.78
C MET A 593 10.43 7.07 2.89
N ASP A 594 11.15 7.21 3.98
CA ASP A 594 12.46 6.60 4.18
C ASP A 594 12.37 5.08 4.42
N GLY A 595 11.40 4.62 5.24
CA GLY A 595 11.15 3.19 5.43
C GLY A 595 10.77 2.49 4.13
N THR A 596 9.95 3.13 3.31
CA THR A 596 9.59 2.63 1.99
C THR A 596 10.81 2.57 1.07
N ALA A 597 11.65 3.61 1.04
CA ALA A 597 12.87 3.62 0.24
C ALA A 597 13.86 2.51 0.64
N ASP A 598 14.02 2.26 1.95
CA ASP A 598 14.87 1.18 2.46
C ASP A 598 14.33 -0.20 2.06
N ALA A 599 13.02 -0.38 1.98
CA ALA A 599 12.36 -1.62 1.60
C ALA A 599 12.46 -1.95 0.09
N ILE A 600 12.80 -0.98 -0.77
CA ILE A 600 12.96 -1.22 -2.21
C ILE A 600 13.96 -2.34 -2.49
N LEU A 601 15.13 -2.32 -1.83
CA LEU A 601 16.12 -3.40 -1.95
C LEU A 601 15.54 -4.74 -1.51
N VAL A 602 14.85 -4.78 -0.38
CA VAL A 602 14.23 -6.01 0.15
C VAL A 602 13.26 -6.62 -0.85
N MET A 603 12.39 -5.82 -1.47
CA MET A 603 11.46 -6.32 -2.49
C MET A 603 12.20 -6.78 -3.76
N ALA A 604 13.20 -6.02 -4.20
CA ALA A 604 14.00 -6.37 -5.37
C ALA A 604 14.72 -7.71 -5.21
N MET A 605 15.29 -8.02 -4.03
CA MET A 605 15.98 -9.29 -3.76
C MET A 605 15.14 -10.51 -4.12
N PHE A 606 13.83 -10.47 -3.88
CA PHE A 606 12.92 -11.60 -4.07
C PHE A 606 12.10 -11.52 -5.37
N SER A 607 12.22 -10.45 -6.15
CA SER A 607 11.50 -10.27 -7.41
C SER A 607 12.16 -11.00 -8.58
N ARG A 608 11.43 -11.17 -9.68
CA ARG A 608 11.98 -11.76 -10.93
C ARG A 608 13.06 -10.86 -11.52
N ALA A 609 14.10 -11.46 -12.08
CA ALA A 609 15.04 -10.73 -12.95
C ALA A 609 14.42 -10.47 -14.33
N GLY A 610 14.86 -9.39 -14.98
CA GLY A 610 14.40 -9.05 -16.33
C GLY A 610 12.98 -8.50 -16.31
N ILE A 611 12.80 -7.34 -15.66
CA ILE A 611 11.56 -6.58 -15.75
C ILE A 611 11.52 -5.90 -17.13
N SER A 612 10.98 -6.61 -18.13
CA SER A 612 9.97 -5.93 -18.94
C SER A 612 8.79 -5.70 -18.00
N ARG A 613 8.17 -4.52 -17.96
CA ARG A 613 6.83 -4.38 -17.36
C ARG A 613 6.18 -5.72 -17.48
N LEU A 614 5.68 -6.30 -16.35
CA LEU A 614 4.91 -7.53 -16.46
C LEU A 614 3.96 -7.27 -17.60
N SER A 615 4.32 -7.78 -18.75
CA SER A 615 3.43 -7.81 -19.87
C SER A 615 2.33 -8.78 -19.43
N GLY A 616 1.36 -8.24 -18.72
CA GLY A 616 0.07 -8.55 -19.25
C GLY A 616 0.26 -8.29 -20.74
N PRO A 617 -0.15 -9.21 -21.62
CA PRO A 617 0.33 -9.27 -22.99
C PRO A 617 0.44 -7.86 -23.55
N ARG A 618 1.62 -7.51 -24.07
CA ARG A 618 1.79 -6.27 -24.83
C ARG A 618 0.62 -6.23 -25.78
N VAL A 619 -0.29 -5.32 -25.52
CA VAL A 619 -1.01 -4.73 -26.64
C VAL A 619 0.10 -3.97 -27.36
N SER A 620 0.76 -4.64 -28.31
CA SER A 620 1.52 -3.95 -29.34
C SER A 620 0.61 -2.82 -29.77
N SER A 621 1.05 -1.58 -29.55
CA SER A 621 0.41 -0.44 -30.20
C SER A 621 0.31 -0.83 -31.66
N PRO A 622 -0.87 -0.97 -32.20
CA PRO A 622 -0.96 -1.13 -33.65
C PRO A 622 -0.33 0.15 -34.21
N HIS A 623 0.69 -0.01 -35.03
CA HIS A 623 1.00 1.02 -35.99
C HIS A 623 -0.34 1.56 -36.50
N VAL A 624 -0.55 2.84 -36.37
CA VAL A 624 -1.68 3.52 -36.96
C VAL A 624 -1.54 3.32 -38.46
N SER A 625 -2.07 2.22 -38.93
CA SER A 625 -2.55 2.14 -40.29
C SER A 625 -3.84 2.93 -40.31
N LYS A 626 -3.81 4.08 -40.96
CA LYS A 626 -5.03 4.77 -41.37
C LYS A 626 -5.91 3.75 -42.10
N GLY A 627 -7.04 3.41 -41.48
CA GLY A 627 -8.02 2.62 -42.24
C GLY A 627 -8.92 1.80 -41.31
N SER A 628 -10.06 2.26 -41.19
CA SER A 628 -11.42 1.75 -41.09
C SER A 628 -12.13 2.22 -39.81
N SER A 629 -12.88 3.30 -39.96
CA SER A 629 -14.12 3.50 -39.21
C SER A 629 -14.98 2.25 -39.44
N SER A 630 -15.06 1.36 -38.43
CA SER A 630 -16.13 0.37 -38.40
C SER A 630 -17.45 1.15 -38.33
N ASN A 631 -18.28 1.06 -39.34
CA ASN A 631 -19.64 1.59 -39.28
C ASN A 631 -20.31 1.04 -38.00
N PRO A 632 -21.01 1.88 -37.25
CA PRO A 632 -21.80 1.43 -36.10
C PRO A 632 -22.71 0.29 -36.55
N ASP A 633 -22.80 -0.78 -35.76
CA ASP A 633 -23.71 -1.88 -36.04
C ASP A 633 -25.16 -1.36 -36.03
N ASN A 634 -25.79 -1.30 -37.17
CA ASN A 634 -27.13 -0.74 -37.35
C ASN A 634 -28.22 -1.43 -36.53
N ARG A 635 -27.95 -2.59 -35.94
CA ARG A 635 -28.87 -3.27 -35.03
C ARG A 635 -29.04 -2.53 -33.70
N PHE A 636 -28.02 -1.75 -33.27
CA PHE A 636 -27.98 -1.11 -31.94
C PHE A 636 -28.35 0.36 -32.00
N THR A 637 -28.75 0.91 -30.86
CA THR A 637 -28.99 2.35 -30.71
C THR A 637 -27.83 2.96 -29.94
N TYR A 638 -27.31 4.08 -30.41
CA TYR A 638 -26.16 4.77 -29.81
C TYR A 638 -26.55 6.17 -29.34
N VAL A 639 -25.96 6.59 -28.22
CA VAL A 639 -25.97 7.98 -27.75
C VAL A 639 -24.53 8.36 -27.46
N GLU A 640 -24.03 9.46 -27.99
CA GLU A 640 -22.63 9.91 -27.92
C GLU A 640 -21.61 8.81 -28.30
N GLY A 641 -22.03 7.78 -29.02
CA GLY A 641 -21.21 6.64 -29.40
C GLY A 641 -21.23 5.45 -28.44
N GLY A 642 -21.84 5.55 -27.27
CA GLY A 642 -22.12 4.42 -26.38
C GLY A 642 -23.42 3.73 -26.73
N ILE A 643 -23.49 2.38 -26.57
CA ILE A 643 -24.68 1.59 -26.87
C ILE A 643 -25.71 1.78 -25.75
N THR A 644 -26.92 2.21 -26.12
CA THR A 644 -28.02 2.43 -25.16
C THR A 644 -29.20 1.47 -25.37
N ARG A 645 -29.25 0.72 -26.47
CA ARG A 645 -30.26 -0.30 -26.72
C ARG A 645 -29.71 -1.34 -27.71
N GLY A 646 -29.95 -2.60 -27.46
CA GLY A 646 -29.60 -3.72 -28.34
C GLY A 646 -30.57 -3.88 -29.51
N ASP A 647 -30.56 -5.07 -30.13
CA ASP A 647 -31.41 -5.41 -31.28
C ASP A 647 -32.89 -5.41 -30.90
N LYS A 648 -33.67 -4.56 -31.60
CA LYS A 648 -35.11 -4.37 -31.42
C LYS A 648 -35.95 -5.42 -32.11
N THR A 649 -35.36 -6.39 -32.81
CA THR A 649 -36.10 -7.40 -33.59
C THR A 649 -36.47 -8.62 -32.74
N SER A 650 -35.80 -8.85 -31.61
CA SER A 650 -36.05 -9.98 -30.71
C SER A 650 -36.53 -9.52 -29.34
N LYS A 651 -37.34 -10.35 -28.66
CA LYS A 651 -37.82 -10.11 -27.28
C LYS A 651 -36.74 -10.46 -26.24
N ARG A 652 -35.51 -10.02 -26.48
CA ARG A 652 -34.39 -10.13 -25.54
C ARG A 652 -34.10 -8.78 -24.93
N MET A 653 -33.72 -8.74 -23.66
CA MET A 653 -33.37 -7.51 -22.94
C MET A 653 -32.36 -7.80 -21.83
N ALA A 654 -31.64 -6.78 -21.37
CA ALA A 654 -30.69 -6.97 -20.28
C ALA A 654 -31.17 -6.30 -18.98
N LEU A 655 -31.01 -7.02 -17.87
CA LEU A 655 -31.07 -6.45 -16.53
C LEU A 655 -29.64 -6.07 -16.09
N VAL A 656 -29.48 -4.79 -15.72
CA VAL A 656 -28.20 -4.22 -15.33
C VAL A 656 -28.32 -3.62 -13.93
N PHE A 657 -27.35 -3.93 -13.07
CA PHE A 657 -27.25 -3.41 -11.71
C PHE A 657 -25.92 -2.68 -11.56
N THR A 658 -25.96 -1.40 -11.17
CA THR A 658 -24.75 -0.65 -10.81
C THR A 658 -24.54 -0.68 -9.30
N GLY A 659 -23.29 -0.60 -8.85
CA GLY A 659 -22.94 -0.60 -7.43
C GLY A 659 -21.66 0.16 -7.16
N ASP A 660 -21.72 0.99 -6.10
CA ASP A 660 -20.59 1.77 -5.62
C ASP A 660 -20.47 1.65 -4.09
N GLU A 661 -21.22 2.42 -3.32
CA GLU A 661 -21.14 2.47 -1.87
C GLU A 661 -22.02 1.38 -1.19
N PHE A 662 -23.19 1.08 -1.75
CA PHE A 662 -24.20 0.25 -1.11
C PHE A 662 -24.41 -1.08 -1.82
N ALA A 663 -24.60 -2.17 -1.04
CA ALA A 663 -24.74 -3.53 -1.54
C ALA A 663 -25.90 -4.30 -0.89
N GLU A 664 -26.73 -3.65 -0.08
CA GLU A 664 -27.72 -4.32 0.78
C GLU A 664 -28.77 -5.10 0.01
N GLY A 665 -29.02 -4.80 -1.26
CA GLY A 665 -29.93 -5.54 -2.13
C GLY A 665 -29.31 -6.77 -2.79
N GLY A 666 -27.98 -6.93 -2.71
CA GLY A 666 -27.26 -7.95 -3.49
C GLY A 666 -27.78 -9.37 -3.30
N THR A 667 -27.98 -9.80 -2.06
CA THR A 667 -28.53 -11.14 -1.77
C THR A 667 -29.93 -11.31 -2.30
N ALA A 668 -30.83 -10.33 -2.09
CA ALA A 668 -32.21 -10.38 -2.56
C ALA A 668 -32.29 -10.48 -4.08
N ILE A 669 -31.47 -9.66 -4.80
CA ILE A 669 -31.36 -9.71 -6.25
C ILE A 669 -30.86 -11.07 -6.72
N ALA A 670 -29.73 -11.57 -6.15
CA ALA A 670 -29.15 -12.84 -6.54
C ALA A 670 -30.15 -14.01 -6.35
N ASP A 671 -30.88 -14.03 -5.24
CA ASP A 671 -31.88 -15.04 -4.95
C ASP A 671 -33.08 -14.96 -5.92
N ALA A 672 -33.53 -13.74 -6.23
CA ALA A 672 -34.63 -13.54 -7.17
C ALA A 672 -34.26 -14.02 -8.59
N LEU A 673 -33.03 -13.74 -9.04
CA LEU A 673 -32.50 -14.15 -10.34
C LEU A 673 -32.26 -15.67 -10.40
N ALA A 674 -31.61 -16.24 -9.36
CA ALA A 674 -31.29 -17.67 -9.28
C ALA A 674 -32.57 -18.52 -9.30
N LYS A 675 -33.59 -18.14 -8.52
CA LYS A 675 -34.89 -18.83 -8.49
C LYS A 675 -35.58 -18.91 -9.86
N ARG A 676 -35.25 -17.99 -10.78
CA ARG A 676 -35.86 -17.87 -12.09
C ARG A 676 -34.93 -18.25 -13.23
N ASN A 677 -33.72 -18.72 -12.90
CA ASN A 677 -32.64 -19.07 -13.86
C ASN A 677 -32.33 -17.92 -14.84
N ILE A 678 -32.14 -16.69 -14.33
CA ILE A 678 -31.81 -15.51 -15.10
C ILE A 678 -30.36 -15.14 -14.86
N LYS A 679 -29.64 -14.80 -15.93
CA LYS A 679 -28.33 -14.14 -15.89
C LYS A 679 -28.51 -12.65 -16.15
N ALA A 680 -27.88 -11.83 -15.33
CA ALA A 680 -27.91 -10.38 -15.39
C ALA A 680 -26.50 -9.82 -15.46
N SER A 681 -26.35 -8.51 -15.55
CA SER A 681 -25.07 -7.83 -15.56
C SER A 681 -24.94 -6.89 -14.35
N PHE A 682 -23.76 -6.92 -13.72
CA PHE A 682 -23.43 -6.05 -12.60
C PHE A 682 -22.20 -5.23 -12.99
N PHE A 683 -22.33 -3.91 -12.98
CA PHE A 683 -21.23 -2.98 -13.21
C PHE A 683 -20.89 -2.34 -11.86
N LEU A 684 -19.73 -2.70 -11.33
CA LEU A 684 -19.35 -2.39 -9.97
C LEU A 684 -18.07 -1.56 -9.95
N THR A 685 -18.01 -0.56 -9.06
CA THR A 685 -16.81 0.26 -8.91
C THR A 685 -15.65 -0.53 -8.30
N GLY A 686 -14.43 -0.05 -8.48
CA GLY A 686 -13.27 -0.62 -7.79
C GLY A 686 -13.41 -0.54 -6.27
N ARG A 687 -13.98 0.54 -5.76
CA ARG A 687 -14.33 0.69 -4.34
C ARG A 687 -15.30 -0.41 -3.88
N PHE A 688 -16.34 -0.73 -4.65
CA PHE A 688 -17.27 -1.82 -4.35
C PHE A 688 -16.55 -3.17 -4.27
N TYR A 689 -15.63 -3.46 -5.23
CA TYR A 689 -14.86 -4.70 -5.24
C TYR A 689 -13.90 -4.82 -4.06
N ARG A 690 -13.31 -3.72 -3.60
CA ARG A 690 -12.38 -3.70 -2.45
C ARG A 690 -13.10 -3.78 -1.11
N THR A 691 -14.35 -3.36 -1.03
CA THR A 691 -15.12 -3.37 0.23
C THR A 691 -15.31 -4.79 0.73
N ARG A 692 -14.69 -5.12 1.88
CA ARG A 692 -14.67 -6.48 2.46
C ARG A 692 -16.06 -7.07 2.67
N ALA A 693 -17.00 -6.25 3.15
CA ALA A 693 -18.39 -6.67 3.34
C ALA A 693 -19.05 -7.16 2.04
N ASN A 694 -18.62 -6.67 0.89
CA ASN A 694 -19.18 -7.02 -0.41
C ASN A 694 -18.61 -8.31 -1.00
N ARG A 695 -17.51 -8.84 -0.43
CA ARG A 695 -16.79 -9.99 -0.99
C ARG A 695 -17.68 -11.19 -1.24
N GLN A 696 -18.50 -11.56 -0.26
CA GLN A 696 -19.38 -12.72 -0.37
C GLN A 696 -20.40 -12.58 -1.50
N ILE A 697 -20.99 -11.40 -1.65
CA ILE A 697 -21.96 -11.18 -2.74
C ILE A 697 -21.28 -11.17 -4.10
N ILE A 698 -20.10 -10.59 -4.24
CA ILE A 698 -19.34 -10.60 -5.50
C ILE A 698 -18.99 -12.05 -5.90
N GLU A 699 -18.47 -12.85 -4.97
CA GLU A 699 -18.16 -14.27 -5.21
C GLU A 699 -19.43 -15.06 -5.57
N ARG A 700 -20.57 -14.77 -4.94
CA ARG A 700 -21.88 -15.34 -5.24
C ARG A 700 -22.31 -15.00 -6.66
N LEU A 701 -22.31 -13.73 -7.04
CA LEU A 701 -22.71 -13.28 -8.37
C LEU A 701 -21.85 -13.91 -9.47
N LYS A 702 -20.55 -14.01 -9.24
CA LYS A 702 -19.64 -14.69 -10.17
C LYS A 702 -19.95 -16.20 -10.27
N LYS A 703 -20.13 -16.88 -9.14
CA LYS A 703 -20.46 -18.30 -9.10
C LYS A 703 -21.78 -18.60 -9.82
N ASP A 704 -22.74 -17.73 -9.67
CA ASP A 704 -24.05 -17.84 -10.31
C ASP A 704 -24.00 -17.52 -11.83
N GLY A 705 -22.84 -17.10 -12.35
CA GLY A 705 -22.59 -16.89 -13.77
C GLY A 705 -23.15 -15.58 -14.33
N HIS A 706 -23.25 -14.54 -13.51
CA HIS A 706 -23.60 -13.19 -13.95
C HIS A 706 -22.41 -12.52 -14.62
N TYR A 707 -22.68 -11.59 -15.53
CA TYR A 707 -21.67 -10.70 -16.09
C TYR A 707 -21.26 -9.67 -15.06
N LEU A 708 -19.95 -9.54 -14.79
CA LEU A 708 -19.38 -8.58 -13.83
C LEU A 708 -18.47 -7.64 -14.62
N GLY A 709 -18.89 -6.40 -14.83
CA GLY A 709 -18.21 -5.37 -15.62
C GLY A 709 -17.71 -4.19 -14.78
N PRO A 710 -16.80 -3.37 -15.33
CA PRO A 710 -16.27 -2.18 -14.67
C PRO A 710 -17.27 -1.02 -14.68
N HIS A 711 -17.27 -0.22 -13.57
CA HIS A 711 -18.09 1.00 -13.40
C HIS A 711 -17.23 2.18 -12.92
N SER A 712 -15.97 2.31 -13.37
CA SER A 712 -14.97 3.21 -12.79
C SER A 712 -14.40 2.68 -11.46
N ASP A 713 -13.23 3.14 -11.09
CA ASP A 713 -12.67 2.82 -9.77
C ASP A 713 -13.28 3.70 -8.67
N ALA A 714 -13.21 5.02 -8.85
CA ALA A 714 -13.55 6.03 -7.85
C ALA A 714 -14.89 6.73 -8.13
N HIS A 715 -15.70 6.23 -9.07
CA HIS A 715 -16.98 6.80 -9.45
C HIS A 715 -16.90 8.29 -9.89
N LEU A 716 -15.88 8.63 -10.71
CA LEU A 716 -15.62 9.99 -11.13
C LEU A 716 -16.69 10.49 -12.13
N LEU A 717 -17.09 11.76 -12.02
CA LEU A 717 -17.90 12.41 -13.04
C LEU A 717 -17.01 12.79 -14.24
N TYR A 718 -17.20 12.15 -15.38
CA TYR A 718 -16.34 12.34 -16.56
C TYR A 718 -16.70 13.52 -17.45
N ALA A 719 -17.97 13.92 -17.50
CA ALA A 719 -18.45 15.03 -18.33
C ALA A 719 -19.31 15.98 -17.52
N ASP A 720 -19.28 17.27 -17.86
CA ASP A 720 -20.03 18.31 -17.15
C ASP A 720 -21.54 18.13 -17.31
N TRP A 721 -22.31 18.37 -16.25
CA TRP A 721 -23.76 18.21 -16.25
C TRP A 721 -24.50 19.24 -17.12
N THR A 722 -23.90 20.42 -17.30
CA THR A 722 -24.51 21.53 -18.02
C THR A 722 -23.99 21.65 -19.45
N ASP A 723 -22.71 21.36 -19.66
CA ASP A 723 -22.07 21.27 -20.98
C ASP A 723 -21.46 19.88 -21.19
N ARG A 724 -22.23 19.00 -21.75
CA ARG A 724 -21.81 17.59 -21.95
C ARG A 724 -20.54 17.44 -22.79
N ASN A 725 -20.20 18.41 -23.66
CA ASN A 725 -18.98 18.36 -24.44
C ASN A 725 -17.72 18.68 -23.63
N LYS A 726 -17.88 19.25 -22.44
CA LYS A 726 -16.78 19.54 -21.52
C LYS A 726 -16.45 18.31 -20.71
N THR A 727 -15.31 17.72 -21.01
CA THR A 727 -14.74 16.61 -20.21
C THR A 727 -14.11 17.16 -18.93
N LEU A 728 -14.44 16.53 -17.79
CA LEU A 728 -13.99 16.97 -16.45
C LEU A 728 -12.75 16.22 -15.96
N VAL A 729 -12.29 15.22 -16.70
CA VAL A 729 -11.12 14.42 -16.40
C VAL A 729 -10.14 14.48 -17.56
N THR A 730 -8.86 14.32 -17.28
CA THR A 730 -7.88 14.10 -18.33
C THR A 730 -7.98 12.67 -18.85
N ARG A 731 -7.48 12.42 -20.06
CA ARG A 731 -7.43 11.06 -20.61
C ARG A 731 -6.69 10.11 -19.69
N GLN A 732 -5.60 10.55 -19.12
CA GLN A 732 -4.81 9.76 -18.17
C GLN A 732 -5.59 9.42 -16.90
N GLN A 733 -6.35 10.37 -16.34
CA GLN A 733 -7.21 10.11 -15.18
C GLN A 733 -8.28 9.07 -15.52
N PHE A 734 -8.92 9.19 -16.68
CA PHE A 734 -9.89 8.22 -17.15
C PHE A 734 -9.30 6.81 -17.31
N GLU A 735 -8.16 6.72 -18.02
CA GLU A 735 -7.48 5.44 -18.26
C GLU A 735 -7.02 4.78 -16.95
N ARG A 736 -6.49 5.58 -16.01
CA ARG A 736 -6.11 5.11 -14.68
C ARG A 736 -7.32 4.58 -13.92
N ASP A 737 -8.35 5.38 -13.76
CA ASP A 737 -9.56 5.04 -13.04
C ASP A 737 -10.18 3.73 -13.56
N LEU A 738 -10.23 3.53 -14.86
CA LEU A 738 -10.72 2.29 -15.44
C LEU A 738 -9.75 1.11 -15.22
N ASN A 739 -8.43 1.33 -15.26
CA ASN A 739 -7.44 0.29 -14.98
C ASN A 739 -7.44 -0.12 -13.50
N ASP A 740 -7.64 0.81 -12.58
CA ASP A 740 -7.73 0.56 -11.14
C ASP A 740 -8.99 -0.26 -10.82
N ASN A 741 -10.12 0.03 -11.47
CA ASN A 741 -11.29 -0.83 -11.36
C ASN A 741 -11.00 -2.26 -11.81
N PHE A 742 -10.29 -2.47 -12.93
CA PHE A 742 -9.88 -3.81 -13.35
C PHE A 742 -8.91 -4.46 -12.36
N ALA A 743 -8.03 -3.69 -11.75
CA ALA A 743 -7.16 -4.20 -10.71
C ALA A 743 -7.97 -4.75 -9.52
N ALA A 744 -9.02 -4.03 -9.10
CA ALA A 744 -9.93 -4.47 -8.05
C ALA A 744 -10.78 -5.70 -8.43
N MET A 745 -11.05 -5.92 -9.71
CA MET A 745 -11.79 -7.09 -10.22
C MET A 745 -10.94 -8.38 -10.26
N ARG A 746 -9.60 -8.25 -10.41
CA ARG A 746 -8.68 -9.40 -10.56
C ARG A 746 -8.72 -10.39 -9.39
N PRO A 747 -8.78 -9.97 -8.10
CA PRO A 747 -8.85 -10.89 -6.97
C PRO A 747 -10.03 -11.86 -7.03
N PHE A 748 -11.09 -11.48 -7.73
CA PHE A 748 -12.25 -12.32 -7.98
C PHE A 748 -12.09 -13.19 -9.23
N GLY A 749 -10.91 -13.16 -9.89
CA GLY A 749 -10.63 -13.92 -11.11
C GLY A 749 -11.46 -13.45 -12.31
N ILE A 750 -11.77 -12.14 -12.36
CA ILE A 750 -12.43 -11.53 -13.51
C ILE A 750 -11.31 -10.95 -14.38
N ASP A 751 -11.17 -11.55 -15.57
CA ASP A 751 -10.15 -11.12 -16.53
C ASP A 751 -10.71 -9.98 -17.40
N ARG A 752 -9.94 -8.92 -17.53
CA ARG A 752 -10.17 -7.78 -18.40
C ARG A 752 -10.61 -8.18 -19.83
N LYS A 753 -10.06 -9.25 -20.36
CA LYS A 753 -10.41 -9.76 -21.70
C LYS A 753 -11.81 -10.37 -21.81
N GLN A 754 -12.40 -10.74 -20.68
CA GLN A 754 -13.73 -11.36 -20.63
C GLN A 754 -14.85 -10.34 -20.47
N VAL A 755 -14.51 -9.06 -20.26
CA VAL A 755 -15.48 -8.00 -19.96
C VAL A 755 -15.28 -6.80 -20.89
N PRO A 756 -15.70 -6.91 -22.16
CA PRO A 756 -15.47 -5.88 -23.17
C PRO A 756 -16.35 -4.63 -23.02
N PHE A 757 -17.29 -4.63 -22.08
CA PHE A 757 -18.22 -3.53 -21.88
C PHE A 757 -17.90 -2.77 -20.61
N PHE A 758 -17.95 -1.43 -20.70
CA PHE A 758 -17.80 -0.47 -19.61
C PHE A 758 -19.05 0.39 -19.48
N LEU A 759 -19.55 0.54 -18.25
CA LEU A 759 -20.68 1.43 -17.95
C LEU A 759 -20.13 2.62 -17.14
N PRO A 760 -20.18 3.86 -17.69
CA PRO A 760 -19.60 5.02 -17.01
C PRO A 760 -20.36 5.41 -15.73
N PRO A 761 -19.68 5.97 -14.72
CA PRO A 761 -20.27 6.51 -13.52
C PRO A 761 -21.36 7.55 -13.85
N TYR A 762 -22.40 7.62 -13.01
CA TYR A 762 -23.56 8.48 -13.20
C TYR A 762 -24.31 8.24 -14.50
N GLU A 763 -23.96 7.18 -15.27
CA GLU A 763 -24.50 6.89 -16.59
C GLU A 763 -24.32 8.09 -17.56
N TRP A 764 -23.28 8.94 -17.25
CA TRP A 764 -23.03 10.21 -17.93
C TRP A 764 -21.64 10.28 -18.54
N TYR A 765 -21.57 10.55 -19.82
CA TYR A 765 -20.34 10.55 -20.61
C TYR A 765 -20.53 11.37 -21.88
N ASN A 766 -19.44 11.76 -22.53
CA ASN A 766 -19.42 12.44 -23.83
C ASN A 766 -18.65 11.62 -24.88
N ARG A 767 -18.53 12.15 -26.06
CA ARG A 767 -17.88 11.50 -27.20
C ARG A 767 -16.39 11.24 -26.90
N GLU A 768 -15.70 12.15 -26.24
CA GLU A 768 -14.29 12.01 -25.93
C GLU A 768 -14.02 10.79 -24.99
N ILE A 769 -14.89 10.61 -23.99
CA ILE A 769 -14.82 9.43 -23.08
C ILE A 769 -15.08 8.13 -23.85
N VAL A 770 -15.99 8.14 -24.83
CA VAL A 770 -16.21 6.96 -25.70
C VAL A 770 -14.98 6.65 -26.52
N ASP A 771 -14.34 7.66 -27.10
CA ASP A 771 -13.14 7.47 -27.92
C ASP A 771 -11.96 6.94 -27.07
N TRP A 772 -11.77 7.45 -25.85
CA TRP A 772 -10.76 6.93 -24.91
C TRP A 772 -11.05 5.50 -24.47
N SER A 773 -12.31 5.19 -24.15
CA SER A 773 -12.74 3.84 -23.78
C SER A 773 -12.48 2.85 -24.92
N SER A 774 -12.83 3.24 -26.16
CA SER A 774 -12.62 2.45 -27.37
C SER A 774 -11.13 2.23 -27.64
N ALA A 775 -10.29 3.24 -27.41
CA ALA A 775 -8.84 3.12 -27.52
C ALA A 775 -8.24 2.14 -26.50
N MET A 776 -8.88 1.96 -25.35
CA MET A 776 -8.53 0.94 -24.35
C MET A 776 -9.12 -0.45 -24.66
N GLY A 777 -9.91 -0.58 -25.71
CA GLY A 777 -10.55 -1.84 -26.14
C GLY A 777 -11.89 -2.11 -25.47
N TYR A 778 -12.58 -1.08 -24.93
CA TYR A 778 -13.89 -1.22 -24.27
C TYR A 778 -14.96 -0.44 -25.00
N GLN A 779 -16.10 -1.11 -25.16
CA GLN A 779 -17.31 -0.47 -25.66
C GLN A 779 -18.13 0.08 -24.49
N ILE A 780 -18.43 1.36 -24.53
CA ILE A 780 -19.37 1.95 -23.57
C ILE A 780 -20.77 1.43 -23.83
N VAL A 781 -21.42 0.98 -22.76
CA VAL A 781 -22.83 0.64 -22.67
C VAL A 781 -23.51 1.53 -21.64
N ASN A 782 -24.79 1.80 -21.85
CA ASN A 782 -25.59 2.58 -20.93
C ASN A 782 -27.06 2.10 -20.98
N PHE A 783 -27.88 2.55 -20.05
CA PHE A 783 -29.28 2.16 -20.00
C PHE A 783 -30.09 2.77 -21.14
N THR A 784 -31.19 2.10 -21.48
CA THR A 784 -32.18 2.63 -22.41
C THR A 784 -33.06 3.66 -21.66
N PRO A 785 -33.11 4.94 -22.07
CA PRO A 785 -33.89 5.93 -21.36
C PRO A 785 -35.41 5.71 -21.54
N GLY A 786 -36.19 6.27 -20.60
CA GLY A 786 -37.68 6.35 -20.70
C GLY A 786 -38.43 5.76 -19.50
N THR A 787 -37.86 4.81 -18.76
CA THR A 787 -38.52 4.20 -17.58
C THR A 787 -38.21 4.92 -16.28
N ARG A 788 -37.08 5.63 -16.20
CA ARG A 788 -36.51 6.16 -14.95
C ARG A 788 -36.23 5.07 -13.89
N SER A 789 -35.97 3.84 -14.31
CA SER A 789 -35.64 2.76 -13.40
C SER A 789 -34.35 3.03 -12.61
N ASN A 790 -33.43 3.80 -13.18
CA ASN A 790 -32.22 4.27 -12.54
C ASN A 790 -32.42 5.30 -11.41
N ALA A 791 -33.65 5.71 -11.12
CA ALA A 791 -33.97 6.58 -9.98
C ALA A 791 -34.22 5.82 -8.66
N ASP A 792 -34.02 4.51 -8.66
CA ASP A 792 -34.24 3.59 -7.54
C ASP A 792 -33.26 3.77 -6.37
N TYR A 793 -32.23 4.64 -6.49
CA TYR A 793 -31.29 5.00 -5.42
C TYR A 793 -31.66 6.30 -4.69
N MET A 794 -32.58 7.11 -5.22
CA MET A 794 -32.92 8.40 -4.66
C MET A 794 -33.56 8.28 -3.27
N ALA A 795 -33.11 9.11 -2.31
CA ALA A 795 -33.62 9.11 -0.95
C ALA A 795 -35.09 9.54 -0.89
N ASP A 796 -35.80 9.10 0.16
CA ASP A 796 -37.24 9.36 0.32
C ASP A 796 -37.57 10.86 0.38
N ASP A 797 -36.65 11.71 0.80
CA ASP A 797 -36.76 13.16 0.88
C ASP A 797 -36.25 13.92 -0.36
N ASP A 798 -35.74 13.20 -1.37
CA ASP A 798 -35.27 13.81 -2.62
C ASP A 798 -36.46 14.30 -3.46
N LYS A 799 -36.38 15.55 -3.97
CA LYS A 799 -37.41 16.12 -4.84
C LYS A 799 -37.69 15.32 -6.13
N ASN A 800 -36.76 14.50 -6.54
CA ASN A 800 -36.84 13.63 -7.71
C ASN A 800 -37.14 12.16 -7.36
N TYR A 801 -37.44 11.89 -6.10
CA TYR A 801 -37.83 10.57 -5.63
C TYR A 801 -39.00 9.98 -6.44
N ILE A 802 -38.88 8.68 -6.72
CA ILE A 802 -39.93 7.88 -7.36
C ILE A 802 -40.10 6.62 -6.56
N SER A 803 -41.34 6.26 -6.17
CA SER A 803 -41.59 5.03 -5.43
C SER A 803 -41.24 3.78 -6.27
N SER A 804 -40.92 2.67 -5.62
CA SER A 804 -40.63 1.41 -6.28
C SER A 804 -41.82 0.90 -7.11
N ASP A 805 -43.04 1.08 -6.63
CA ASP A 805 -44.27 0.76 -7.38
C ASP A 805 -44.41 1.63 -8.63
N ASP A 806 -44.13 2.94 -8.53
CA ASP A 806 -44.16 3.84 -9.69
C ASP A 806 -43.05 3.49 -10.70
N ILE A 807 -41.87 3.11 -10.26
CA ILE A 807 -40.81 2.63 -11.16
C ILE A 807 -41.27 1.38 -11.91
N LEU A 808 -41.83 0.41 -11.21
CA LEU A 808 -42.37 -0.79 -11.83
C LEU A 808 -43.51 -0.49 -12.82
N GLN A 809 -44.40 0.41 -12.44
CA GLN A 809 -45.48 0.83 -13.33
C GLN A 809 -44.95 1.54 -14.58
N ARG A 810 -43.99 2.42 -14.46
CA ARG A 810 -43.33 3.10 -15.60
C ARG A 810 -42.65 2.12 -16.56
N ILE A 811 -42.08 1.05 -16.09
CA ILE A 811 -41.51 -0.02 -16.94
C ILE A 811 -42.64 -0.68 -17.72
N LYS A 812 -43.77 -1.02 -17.06
CA LYS A 812 -44.95 -1.61 -17.69
C LYS A 812 -45.58 -0.66 -18.71
N ASP A 813 -45.63 0.63 -18.39
CA ASP A 813 -46.19 1.67 -19.28
C ASP A 813 -45.30 1.89 -20.52
N TYR A 814 -43.98 1.86 -20.34
CA TYR A 814 -43.05 1.97 -21.47
C TYR A 814 -43.21 0.79 -22.45
N GLU A 815 -43.27 -0.43 -21.92
CA GLU A 815 -43.52 -1.64 -22.73
C GLU A 815 -44.80 -1.53 -23.57
N ALA A 816 -45.86 -1.00 -23.00
CA ALA A 816 -47.14 -0.85 -23.66
C ALA A 816 -47.16 0.27 -24.73
N LYS A 817 -46.33 1.33 -24.55
CA LYS A 817 -46.33 2.52 -25.40
C LYS A 817 -45.33 2.44 -26.55
N ASP A 818 -44.15 1.82 -26.34
CA ASP A 818 -43.11 1.73 -27.36
C ASP A 818 -43.47 0.65 -28.40
N PRO A 819 -43.49 0.95 -29.71
CA PRO A 819 -43.86 -0.02 -30.76
C PRO A 819 -43.00 -1.31 -30.77
N LYS A 820 -41.82 -1.27 -30.17
CA LYS A 820 -40.92 -2.40 -30.00
C LYS A 820 -40.88 -2.88 -28.55
N GLY A 821 -41.73 -2.31 -27.66
CA GLY A 821 -41.76 -2.65 -26.24
C GLY A 821 -40.36 -2.56 -25.64
N LEU A 822 -39.97 -3.61 -24.90
CA LEU A 822 -38.65 -3.74 -24.28
C LEU A 822 -37.66 -4.57 -25.11
N ASN A 823 -37.90 -4.74 -26.42
CA ASN A 823 -36.93 -5.44 -27.28
C ASN A 823 -35.58 -4.69 -27.31
N GLY A 824 -34.50 -5.42 -27.05
CA GLY A 824 -33.15 -4.86 -26.97
C GLY A 824 -32.91 -3.92 -25.77
N PHE A 825 -33.86 -3.77 -24.84
CA PHE A 825 -33.80 -2.81 -23.75
C PHE A 825 -32.69 -3.17 -22.75
N ILE A 826 -31.94 -2.16 -22.27
CA ILE A 826 -30.99 -2.25 -21.16
C ILE A 826 -31.64 -1.56 -19.97
N LEU A 827 -32.16 -2.33 -19.03
CA LEU A 827 -32.84 -1.84 -17.85
C LEU A 827 -31.88 -1.74 -16.67
N LEU A 828 -31.56 -0.56 -16.22
CA LEU A 828 -30.64 -0.27 -15.13
C LEU A 828 -31.38 0.03 -13.82
N THR A 829 -30.90 -0.60 -12.75
CA THR A 829 -31.21 -0.32 -11.34
C THR A 829 -29.92 -0.48 -10.52
N HIS A 830 -29.98 -0.25 -9.19
CA HIS A 830 -28.83 -0.31 -8.31
C HIS A 830 -28.85 -1.57 -7.43
N ILE A 831 -27.64 -2.11 -7.11
CA ILE A 831 -27.51 -3.26 -6.19
C ILE A 831 -27.81 -2.88 -4.74
N GLY A 832 -27.75 -1.58 -4.41
CA GLY A 832 -28.08 -1.00 -3.12
C GLY A 832 -28.44 0.45 -3.28
N ALA A 833 -29.24 0.98 -2.35
CA ALA A 833 -29.75 2.38 -2.37
C ALA A 833 -29.48 3.12 -1.05
N GLY A 834 -28.76 2.47 -0.10
CA GLY A 834 -28.43 3.05 1.19
C GLY A 834 -29.61 3.29 2.14
N PRO A 835 -29.34 3.65 3.39
CA PRO A 835 -30.37 3.70 4.44
C PRO A 835 -31.39 4.84 4.28
N LYS A 836 -31.07 5.88 3.51
CA LYS A 836 -31.98 7.03 3.31
C LYS A 836 -33.16 6.74 2.38
N ARG A 837 -33.08 5.68 1.59
CA ARG A 837 -34.22 5.19 0.84
C ARG A 837 -34.81 3.99 1.57
N THR A 838 -36.02 4.09 2.09
CA THR A 838 -36.72 3.01 2.81
C THR A 838 -37.46 2.07 1.87
N ASP A 839 -37.99 2.58 0.79
CA ASP A 839 -38.65 1.85 -0.28
C ASP A 839 -37.63 1.26 -1.26
N LYS A 840 -37.39 -0.04 -1.20
CA LYS A 840 -36.29 -0.73 -1.87
C LYS A 840 -36.74 -1.45 -3.14
N PHE A 841 -36.41 -0.89 -4.31
CA PHE A 841 -36.80 -1.47 -5.61
C PHE A 841 -36.23 -2.89 -5.84
N PHE A 842 -35.10 -3.23 -5.28
CA PHE A 842 -34.55 -4.58 -5.40
C PHE A 842 -35.49 -5.68 -4.87
N ASN A 843 -36.44 -5.36 -4.01
CA ASN A 843 -37.47 -6.32 -3.56
C ASN A 843 -38.48 -6.67 -4.66
N HIS A 844 -38.62 -5.82 -5.70
CA HIS A 844 -39.53 -6.01 -6.82
C HIS A 844 -38.92 -6.77 -8.01
N ILE A 845 -37.61 -7.12 -7.96
CA ILE A 845 -36.92 -7.81 -9.07
C ILE A 845 -37.58 -9.15 -9.40
N GLY A 846 -38.05 -9.85 -8.40
CA GLY A 846 -38.78 -11.10 -8.62
C GLY A 846 -40.06 -10.92 -9.40
N GLU A 847 -40.91 -9.96 -9.03
CA GLU A 847 -42.15 -9.61 -9.74
C GLU A 847 -41.86 -9.10 -11.15
N LEU A 848 -40.89 -8.22 -11.31
CA LEU A 848 -40.47 -7.69 -12.59
C LEU A 848 -40.08 -8.80 -13.58
N VAL A 849 -39.25 -9.75 -13.14
CA VAL A 849 -38.82 -10.88 -14.00
C VAL A 849 -40.00 -11.78 -14.37
N GLU A 850 -40.91 -12.06 -13.47
CA GLU A 850 -42.12 -12.84 -13.77
C GLU A 850 -43.03 -12.16 -14.78
N TRP A 851 -43.21 -10.85 -14.61
CA TRP A 851 -43.98 -10.04 -15.55
C TRP A 851 -43.34 -9.99 -16.94
N LEU A 852 -42.00 -9.78 -17.03
CA LEU A 852 -41.24 -9.82 -18.27
C LEU A 852 -41.40 -11.16 -19.01
N LYS A 853 -41.28 -12.28 -18.30
CA LYS A 853 -41.49 -13.62 -18.86
C LYS A 853 -42.94 -13.83 -19.33
N SER A 854 -43.92 -13.32 -18.60
CA SER A 854 -45.33 -13.41 -18.99
C SER A 854 -45.64 -12.64 -20.29
N LYS A 855 -44.86 -11.59 -20.59
CA LYS A 855 -44.88 -10.82 -21.84
C LYS A 855 -44.00 -11.44 -22.95
N GLY A 856 -43.36 -12.56 -22.68
CA GLY A 856 -42.50 -13.30 -23.63
C GLY A 856 -41.09 -12.72 -23.80
N TYR A 857 -40.65 -11.87 -22.85
CA TYR A 857 -39.28 -11.40 -22.85
C TYR A 857 -38.32 -12.44 -22.23
N GLU A 858 -37.10 -12.47 -22.78
CA GLU A 858 -35.97 -13.22 -22.26
C GLU A 858 -34.94 -12.24 -21.66
N PRO A 859 -34.94 -12.07 -20.31
CA PRO A 859 -33.89 -11.30 -19.64
C PRO A 859 -32.57 -12.05 -19.66
N ILE A 860 -31.51 -11.42 -20.16
CA ILE A 860 -30.16 -11.99 -20.32
C ILE A 860 -29.09 -10.99 -19.85
N SER A 861 -27.83 -11.39 -19.88
CA SER A 861 -26.72 -10.47 -19.60
C SER A 861 -26.43 -9.54 -20.79
N VAL A 862 -25.78 -8.42 -20.55
CA VAL A 862 -25.49 -7.40 -21.57
C VAL A 862 -24.54 -7.94 -22.64
N ASP A 863 -23.59 -8.79 -22.26
CA ASP A 863 -22.67 -9.42 -23.20
C ASP A 863 -23.34 -10.44 -24.13
N GLU A 864 -24.46 -11.02 -23.70
CA GLU A 864 -25.29 -11.85 -24.56
C GLU A 864 -26.27 -11.05 -25.42
N LEU A 865 -26.76 -9.93 -24.90
CA LEU A 865 -27.66 -9.04 -25.63
C LEU A 865 -26.98 -8.34 -26.81
N LEU A 866 -25.68 -8.03 -26.66
CA LEU A 866 -24.91 -7.24 -27.62
C LEU A 866 -23.96 -8.09 -28.51
N LYS A 867 -24.14 -9.39 -28.51
CA LYS A 867 -23.53 -10.29 -29.51
C LYS A 867 -24.33 -10.15 -30.81
#